data_11d37450e4ec7fc880336562670a6d2e
#
_entry.id   11d37450e4ec7fc880336562670a6d2e
#
_cell.length_a   1.000
_cell.length_b   1.000
_cell.length_c   1.000
_cell.angle_alpha   90.00
_cell.angle_beta   90.00
_cell.angle_gamma   90.00
#
_symmetry.space_group_name_H-M   'P 1'
#
loop_
_entity.id
_entity.type
_entity.pdbx_description
1 polymer ?
#
loop_
_entity_poly.entity_id
_entity_poly.type
_entity_poly.pdbx_seq_one_letter_code
_entity_poly.pdbx_strand_id
1 'polypeptide(L)'
;MASSPCGNTNFDSGLEIKTRSVEQTLIPLVSQITTLINHKDKPKKSERTLAAIHRVGQAVSVAVGRFVAVGEAIAAENQELKDEMSQACFEARRAGDAIAQLTDGGSAAPPSQTDARVTVFSDRTAMVKAARLLLSSVTKVLVLADRIVIKQIITSRNKVLVTLDHLERVITFQEFVQIFSQFGNEMVEFAHLTGDRQNDLKDEKKKARMAAARAVLEKCTMMLLTASKTCLRHPDCESARINKDAVFHRMRCALEQVIEIVTEARSCGDSKVLPVSIYNGIRDFKSRVECLRESLYSWSPQDMGCELDGLVERMEDFTDSPYTSHEQRQAILGLCQLARQEAQQLLQCWSEVQSAHAKQPPEDMEVAILKTCQILNDLRRELHKAAVSRASDQLRVQGEQLPLRALKAAGAEGNLEAAAEYSRTLTEQKEQLVETCQLLCHVSGTEPLEITCIHAEETFHVIGPQIISAAQTLALHPSSKIAKENLDVFCEAWESQLCDMALLVREINDVFEGKRGDKRPYLSLPRPGKHSANLKTPKPVKSDTEEQTSTVKLGLELRLLSSDVDSEIEKWDDQEHEIVRQSQGLASMAYNMYLFTRGEGLLKTTADFFHQAEVQSEEGLQLCSSLRTFAVQLVDEEKSTVLTEMERLVALCQQLQMGDKTYAQGKTATFQKVDTCIQATRGLMTVVLSLLPYCNKLHRKYKSERSSLGSPQDWRERQDSSVPVKEENALNGKNGPNGLGVRSLEQHMANINLLETN
;
A
#
# COMPACT_ATOMS: atom_id res chain seq x y z
N MET A 1 19.09 -33.88 17.79
CA MET A 1 17.74 -34.08 18.34
C MET A 1 17.68 -33.46 19.72
N ALA A 2 17.10 -32.33 19.87
CA ALA A 2 16.76 -31.73 21.17
C ALA A 2 15.38 -31.14 21.03
N SER A 3 14.40 -31.87 21.53
CA SER A 3 12.99 -31.51 21.65
C SER A 3 12.86 -30.23 22.45
N SER A 4 12.22 -29.21 21.87
CA SER A 4 11.70 -28.09 22.61
C SER A 4 10.61 -28.58 23.58
N PRO A 5 10.64 -28.18 24.85
CA PRO A 5 9.53 -28.46 25.73
C PRO A 5 8.39 -27.50 25.37
N CYS A 6 7.35 -28.05 24.76
CA CYS A 6 6.04 -27.40 24.66
C CYS A 6 5.46 -27.33 26.07
N GLY A 7 5.85 -26.31 26.83
CA GLY A 7 5.26 -25.99 28.12
C GLY A 7 4.01 -25.17 27.92
N ASN A 8 2.89 -25.82 28.07
CA ASN A 8 1.56 -25.22 28.20
C ASN A 8 1.54 -24.32 29.42
N THR A 9 1.89 -23.04 29.28
CA THR A 9 1.65 -22.02 30.26
C THR A 9 0.46 -21.20 29.80
N ASN A 10 -0.65 -21.34 30.51
CA ASN A 10 -1.78 -20.44 30.49
C ASN A 10 -1.27 -19.00 30.74
N PHE A 11 -0.79 -18.35 29.67
CA PHE A 11 -0.76 -16.92 29.62
C PHE A 11 -2.18 -16.46 29.29
N ASP A 12 -2.63 -15.52 30.11
CA ASP A 12 -3.90 -14.83 29.98
C ASP A 12 -4.22 -14.59 28.49
N SER A 13 -5.24 -15.29 27.99
CA SER A 13 -5.56 -15.43 26.56
C SER A 13 -6.11 -14.13 25.91
N GLY A 14 -5.80 -12.97 26.49
CA GLY A 14 -6.26 -11.66 26.05
C GLY A 14 -5.21 -10.73 25.40
N LEU A 15 -3.93 -11.11 25.39
CA LEU A 15 -2.85 -10.25 24.92
C LEU A 15 -2.23 -10.77 23.59
N GLU A 16 -3.02 -10.72 22.52
CA GLU A 16 -2.50 -11.00 21.19
C GLU A 16 -1.81 -9.75 20.59
N ILE A 17 -0.58 -9.89 20.14
CA ILE A 17 0.18 -8.81 19.48
C ILE A 17 -0.27 -8.71 18.01
N LYS A 18 -1.10 -7.72 17.70
CA LYS A 18 -1.76 -7.52 16.40
C LYS A 18 -1.01 -6.59 15.46
N THR A 19 -0.03 -5.85 15.95
CA THR A 19 0.68 -4.81 15.21
C THR A 19 2.18 -5.06 15.15
N ARG A 20 2.79 -4.57 14.07
CA ARG A 20 4.24 -4.69 13.84
C ARG A 20 5.04 -3.80 14.77
N SER A 21 4.53 -2.62 15.09
CA SER A 21 5.18 -1.66 15.98
C SER A 21 5.38 -2.23 17.39
N VAL A 22 4.33 -2.86 17.93
CA VAL A 22 4.37 -3.54 19.23
C VAL A 22 5.36 -4.69 19.22
N GLU A 23 5.33 -5.55 18.21
CA GLU A 23 6.26 -6.67 18.07
C GLU A 23 7.72 -6.21 17.95
N GLN A 24 7.98 -5.21 17.12
CA GLN A 24 9.33 -4.68 16.92
C GLN A 24 9.93 -4.04 18.18
N THR A 25 9.08 -3.45 19.02
CA THR A 25 9.50 -2.88 20.30
C THR A 25 9.86 -3.98 21.31
N LEU A 26 9.12 -5.11 21.28
CA LEU A 26 9.35 -6.21 22.22
C LEU A 26 10.53 -7.11 21.86
N ILE A 27 10.82 -7.35 20.57
CA ILE A 27 11.88 -8.26 20.12
C ILE A 27 13.27 -7.95 20.76
N PRO A 28 13.78 -6.71 20.77
CA PRO A 28 15.08 -6.41 21.39
C PRO A 28 15.07 -6.67 22.88
N LEU A 29 14.00 -6.32 23.57
CA LEU A 29 13.84 -6.53 25.01
C LEU A 29 13.81 -8.02 25.37
N VAL A 30 13.03 -8.82 24.61
CA VAL A 30 12.99 -10.27 24.76
C VAL A 30 14.39 -10.89 24.54
N SER A 31 15.12 -10.44 23.52
CA SER A 31 16.46 -10.94 23.21
C SER A 31 17.45 -10.62 24.34
N GLN A 32 17.46 -9.40 24.89
CA GLN A 32 18.32 -9.00 25.99
C GLN A 32 18.01 -9.80 27.27
N ILE A 33 16.73 -9.92 27.63
CA ILE A 33 16.29 -10.69 28.79
C ILE A 33 16.63 -12.17 28.63
N THR A 34 16.42 -12.76 27.45
CA THR A 34 16.79 -14.15 27.17
C THR A 34 18.29 -14.38 27.34
N THR A 35 19.11 -13.43 26.93
CA THR A 35 20.56 -13.47 27.11
C THR A 35 20.94 -13.45 28.60
N LEU A 36 20.27 -12.62 29.41
CA LEU A 36 20.47 -12.57 30.85
C LEU A 36 20.06 -13.89 31.54
N ILE A 37 18.93 -14.47 31.19
CA ILE A 37 18.39 -15.67 31.82
C ILE A 37 19.18 -16.94 31.42
N ASN A 38 19.60 -17.07 30.16
CA ASN A 38 20.26 -18.24 29.60
C ASN A 38 21.77 -18.25 29.86
N HIS A 39 22.28 -17.28 30.55
CA HIS A 39 23.70 -17.23 30.87
C HIS A 39 24.06 -18.40 31.80
N LYS A 40 24.66 -19.48 31.24
CA LYS A 40 25.07 -20.66 32.01
C LYS A 40 26.24 -20.34 32.93
N ASP A 41 26.12 -20.74 34.18
CA ASP A 41 27.17 -20.63 35.16
C ASP A 41 28.35 -21.54 34.80
N LYS A 42 29.40 -21.02 34.16
CA LYS A 42 30.69 -21.64 34.04
C LYS A 42 31.53 -21.29 35.26
N PRO A 43 32.25 -22.21 35.91
CA PRO A 43 32.91 -22.01 37.20
C PRO A 43 34.12 -21.06 37.21
N LYS A 44 34.47 -20.43 36.10
CA LYS A 44 35.48 -19.39 35.99
C LYS A 44 34.96 -18.25 35.15
N LYS A 45 34.24 -17.30 35.75
CA LYS A 45 33.83 -16.08 35.06
C LYS A 45 34.90 -15.01 35.19
N SER A 46 35.32 -14.52 34.02
CA SER A 46 36.19 -13.36 33.94
C SER A 46 35.42 -12.12 34.46
N GLU A 47 36.10 -11.25 35.16
CA GLU A 47 35.63 -9.93 35.61
C GLU A 47 34.98 -9.13 34.46
N ARG A 48 35.47 -9.34 33.24
CA ARG A 48 34.88 -8.77 32.00
C ARG A 48 33.44 -9.26 31.72
N THR A 49 33.11 -10.51 32.09
CA THR A 49 31.76 -11.07 31.87
C THR A 49 30.78 -10.47 32.90
N LEU A 50 31.20 -10.28 34.16
CA LEU A 50 30.39 -9.63 35.18
C LEU A 50 30.10 -8.17 34.82
N ALA A 51 31.12 -7.43 34.37
CA ALA A 51 30.97 -6.06 33.91
C ALA A 51 30.05 -5.95 32.66
N ALA A 52 30.06 -6.97 31.78
CA ALA A 52 29.14 -7.01 30.64
C ALA A 52 27.69 -7.24 31.07
N ILE A 53 27.44 -8.15 32.01
CA ILE A 53 26.11 -8.42 32.57
C ILE A 53 25.56 -7.20 33.29
N HIS A 54 26.37 -6.54 34.09
CA HIS A 54 26.01 -5.30 34.78
C HIS A 54 25.62 -4.18 33.78
N ARG A 55 26.42 -3.99 32.70
CA ARG A 55 26.11 -3.01 31.66
C ARG A 55 24.78 -3.34 30.98
N VAL A 56 24.47 -4.60 30.71
CA VAL A 56 23.18 -5.00 30.07
C VAL A 56 22.02 -4.72 31.02
N GLY A 57 22.15 -5.02 32.32
CA GLY A 57 21.12 -4.72 33.32
C GLY A 57 20.86 -3.20 33.45
N GLN A 58 21.92 -2.39 33.51
CA GLN A 58 21.77 -0.94 33.51
C GLN A 58 21.16 -0.40 32.20
N ALA A 59 21.55 -0.94 31.05
CA ALA A 59 20.99 -0.55 29.75
C ALA A 59 19.49 -0.88 29.67
N VAL A 60 19.06 -2.00 30.23
CA VAL A 60 17.63 -2.36 30.32
C VAL A 60 16.87 -1.36 31.19
N SER A 61 17.36 -1.02 32.37
CA SER A 61 16.69 -0.05 33.27
C SER A 61 16.58 1.34 32.63
N VAL A 62 17.64 1.84 31.97
CA VAL A 62 17.61 3.12 31.26
C VAL A 62 16.64 3.10 30.09
N ALA A 63 16.61 2.02 29.30
CA ALA A 63 15.68 1.88 28.17
C ALA A 63 14.23 1.83 28.65
N VAL A 64 13.96 1.08 29.73
CA VAL A 64 12.64 1.02 30.37
C VAL A 64 12.24 2.39 30.94
N GLY A 65 13.16 3.12 31.57
CA GLY A 65 12.89 4.47 32.07
C GLY A 65 12.42 5.44 30.95
N ARG A 66 13.09 5.42 29.80
CA ARG A 66 12.68 6.20 28.62
C ARG A 66 11.33 5.76 28.08
N PHE A 67 11.10 4.47 27.96
CA PHE A 67 9.84 3.90 27.50
C PHE A 67 8.68 4.28 28.42
N VAL A 68 8.88 4.18 29.73
CA VAL A 68 7.88 4.56 30.74
C VAL A 68 7.56 6.05 30.69
N ALA A 69 8.56 6.92 30.49
CA ALA A 69 8.32 8.37 30.33
C ALA A 69 7.39 8.69 29.16
N VAL A 70 7.53 7.98 28.03
CA VAL A 70 6.60 8.10 26.90
C VAL A 70 5.22 7.58 27.27
N GLY A 71 5.13 6.43 27.95
CA GLY A 71 3.85 5.87 28.42
C GLY A 71 3.10 6.80 29.41
N GLU A 72 3.83 7.44 30.33
CA GLU A 72 3.26 8.42 31.27
C GLU A 72 2.78 9.69 30.54
N ALA A 73 3.49 10.16 29.50
CA ALA A 73 3.03 11.28 28.68
C ALA A 73 1.72 10.93 27.94
N ILE A 74 1.63 9.74 27.33
CA ILE A 74 0.42 9.24 26.70
C ILE A 74 -0.73 9.12 27.70
N ALA A 75 -0.45 8.65 28.93
CA ALA A 75 -1.43 8.54 30.00
C ALA A 75 -1.98 9.91 30.43
N ALA A 76 -1.15 10.95 30.46
CA ALA A 76 -1.57 12.29 30.83
C ALA A 76 -2.57 12.89 29.83
N GLU A 77 -2.47 12.56 28.56
CA GLU A 77 -3.36 13.01 27.50
C GLU A 77 -4.67 12.21 27.41
N ASN A 78 -4.71 10.98 27.99
CA ASN A 78 -5.83 10.05 27.82
C ASN A 78 -6.43 9.65 29.17
N GLN A 79 -7.32 10.49 29.69
CA GLN A 79 -7.91 10.36 31.05
C GLN A 79 -8.57 9.00 31.34
N GLU A 80 -9.21 8.38 30.36
CA GLU A 80 -9.93 7.10 30.56
C GLU A 80 -9.00 5.90 30.79
N LEU A 81 -7.84 5.89 30.18
CA LEU A 81 -6.85 4.81 30.30
C LEU A 81 -5.67 5.19 31.22
N LYS A 82 -5.75 6.37 31.85
CA LYS A 82 -4.66 6.94 32.66
C LYS A 82 -4.25 6.01 33.79
N ASP A 83 -5.20 5.50 34.54
CA ASP A 83 -4.90 4.68 35.73
C ASP A 83 -4.27 3.33 35.32
N GLU A 84 -4.84 2.66 34.30
CA GLU A 84 -4.28 1.40 33.81
C GLU A 84 -2.88 1.59 33.19
N MET A 85 -2.70 2.64 32.43
CA MET A 85 -1.42 2.97 31.79
C MET A 85 -0.36 3.32 32.85
N SER A 86 -0.71 4.18 33.83
CA SER A 86 0.19 4.56 34.91
C SER A 86 0.60 3.38 35.76
N GLN A 87 -0.33 2.47 36.06
CA GLN A 87 -0.03 1.23 36.79
C GLN A 87 0.93 0.33 36.01
N ALA A 88 0.69 0.12 34.71
CA ALA A 88 1.57 -0.68 33.87
C ALA A 88 2.97 -0.05 33.73
N CYS A 89 3.05 1.27 33.62
CA CYS A 89 4.32 2.03 33.61
C CYS A 89 5.08 1.87 34.93
N PHE A 90 4.38 1.96 36.07
CA PHE A 90 4.98 1.75 37.39
C PHE A 90 5.55 0.33 37.53
N GLU A 91 4.81 -0.69 37.14
CA GLU A 91 5.24 -2.08 37.16
C GLU A 91 6.46 -2.32 36.25
N ALA A 92 6.48 -1.72 35.03
CA ALA A 92 7.60 -1.81 34.11
C ALA A 92 8.87 -1.17 34.70
N ARG A 93 8.75 0.03 35.30
CA ARG A 93 9.88 0.72 35.94
C ARG A 93 10.43 -0.12 37.09
N ARG A 94 9.57 -0.59 38.00
CA ARG A 94 9.94 -1.44 39.11
C ARG A 94 10.67 -2.72 38.70
N ALA A 95 10.19 -3.35 37.62
CA ALA A 95 10.81 -4.56 37.08
C ALA A 95 12.17 -4.29 36.42
N GLY A 96 12.32 -3.16 35.70
CA GLY A 96 13.58 -2.74 35.11
C GLY A 96 14.65 -2.45 36.18
N ASP A 97 14.27 -1.74 37.26
CA ASP A 97 15.14 -1.45 38.39
C ASP A 97 15.54 -2.72 39.16
N ALA A 98 14.60 -3.66 39.34
CA ALA A 98 14.91 -4.95 39.94
C ALA A 98 15.94 -5.77 39.13
N ILE A 99 15.84 -5.74 37.79
CA ILE A 99 16.84 -6.38 36.91
C ILE A 99 18.19 -5.70 37.06
N ALA A 100 18.25 -4.38 37.10
CA ALA A 100 19.51 -3.64 37.32
C ALA A 100 20.14 -3.99 38.65
N GLN A 101 19.36 -4.03 39.75
CA GLN A 101 19.84 -4.39 41.09
C GLN A 101 20.32 -5.85 41.15
N LEU A 102 19.64 -6.80 40.52
CA LEU A 102 20.07 -8.20 40.48
C LEU A 102 21.34 -8.40 39.65
N THR A 103 21.63 -7.52 38.71
CA THR A 103 22.90 -7.53 37.94
C THR A 103 24.03 -6.77 38.63
N ASP A 104 23.72 -5.96 39.65
CA ASP A 104 24.69 -5.14 40.42
C ASP A 104 25.31 -5.90 41.61
N GLY A 105 24.95 -7.18 41.81
CA GLY A 105 25.22 -8.03 42.96
C GLY A 105 26.70 -8.28 43.35
N GLY A 106 27.58 -7.31 43.11
CA GLY A 106 29.02 -7.39 43.45
C GLY A 106 29.56 -6.32 44.43
N SER A 107 28.73 -5.36 44.90
CA SER A 107 29.26 -4.18 45.57
C SER A 107 29.02 -4.06 47.08
N ALA A 108 28.39 -5.03 47.75
CA ALA A 108 28.11 -4.87 49.18
C ALA A 108 28.22 -6.17 50.01
N ALA A 109 29.45 -6.71 50.16
CA ALA A 109 29.78 -7.57 51.31
C ALA A 109 31.29 -7.50 51.58
N PRO A 110 31.75 -7.30 52.85
CA PRO A 110 33.19 -7.37 53.19
C PRO A 110 33.68 -8.81 53.10
N PRO A 111 34.96 -9.05 52.80
CA PRO A 111 35.52 -10.37 52.60
C PRO A 111 35.65 -11.11 53.94
N SER A 112 34.71 -11.98 54.27
CA SER A 112 34.94 -13.02 55.29
C SER A 112 35.25 -14.34 54.56
N GLN A 113 36.47 -14.87 54.89
CA GLN A 113 37.00 -16.11 54.45
C GLN A 113 36.01 -17.26 54.64
N THR A 114 35.60 -17.89 53.58
CA THR A 114 35.43 -19.34 53.41
C THR A 114 34.72 -19.59 52.07
N ASP A 115 35.18 -20.60 51.35
CA ASP A 115 34.72 -21.08 50.05
C ASP A 115 33.25 -20.77 49.69
N ALA A 116 32.98 -19.61 49.11
CA ALA A 116 31.70 -19.31 48.52
C ALA A 116 31.83 -19.32 46.98
N ARG A 117 31.23 -20.26 46.33
CA ARG A 117 30.88 -20.23 44.91
C ARG A 117 30.16 -18.93 44.65
N VAL A 118 30.82 -17.96 44.04
CA VAL A 118 30.20 -16.71 43.61
C VAL A 118 29.24 -17.06 42.46
N THR A 119 27.98 -17.17 42.79
CA THR A 119 26.90 -17.29 41.80
C THR A 119 26.69 -15.89 41.20
N VAL A 120 26.66 -15.78 39.89
CA VAL A 120 26.53 -14.51 39.14
C VAL A 120 25.20 -13.81 39.42
N PHE A 121 24.20 -14.55 39.81
CA PHE A 121 22.95 -14.07 40.36
C PHE A 121 22.75 -14.68 41.74
N SER A 122 22.59 -13.87 42.75
CA SER A 122 22.26 -14.35 44.10
C SER A 122 20.91 -15.10 44.13
N ASP A 123 20.04 -14.83 43.15
CA ASP A 123 18.76 -15.53 42.97
C ASP A 123 18.31 -15.53 41.52
N ARG A 124 18.53 -16.64 40.79
CA ARG A 124 18.06 -16.85 39.41
C ARG A 124 16.53 -16.79 39.33
N THR A 125 15.84 -17.23 40.37
CA THR A 125 14.37 -17.23 40.45
C THR A 125 13.86 -15.78 40.47
N ALA A 126 14.53 -14.92 41.23
CA ALA A 126 14.19 -13.47 41.27
C ALA A 126 14.40 -12.81 39.91
N MET A 127 15.48 -13.14 39.19
CA MET A 127 15.74 -12.63 37.84
C MET A 127 14.65 -13.05 36.84
N VAL A 128 14.26 -14.34 36.84
CA VAL A 128 13.18 -14.84 35.96
C VAL A 128 11.84 -14.15 36.29
N LYS A 129 11.56 -13.94 37.58
CA LYS A 129 10.34 -13.26 38.03
C LYS A 129 10.32 -11.80 37.59
N ALA A 130 11.44 -11.07 37.76
CA ALA A 130 11.58 -9.68 37.34
C ALA A 130 11.46 -9.55 35.80
N ALA A 131 12.08 -10.47 35.06
CA ALA A 131 12.01 -10.50 33.63
C ALA A 131 10.59 -10.74 33.09
N ARG A 132 9.86 -11.68 33.69
CA ARG A 132 8.46 -11.94 33.35
C ARG A 132 7.57 -10.71 33.65
N LEU A 133 7.75 -10.08 34.80
CA LEU A 133 7.02 -8.87 35.18
C LEU A 133 7.32 -7.74 34.17
N LEU A 134 8.57 -7.55 33.79
CA LEU A 134 8.97 -6.53 32.82
C LEU A 134 8.32 -6.77 31.46
N LEU A 135 8.41 -7.99 30.92
CA LEU A 135 7.78 -8.32 29.63
C LEU A 135 6.27 -8.14 29.65
N SER A 136 5.61 -8.58 30.73
CA SER A 136 4.17 -8.45 30.90
C SER A 136 3.74 -6.98 30.97
N SER A 137 4.41 -6.17 31.80
CA SER A 137 4.06 -4.77 32.00
C SER A 137 4.36 -3.91 30.77
N VAL A 138 5.49 -4.13 30.09
CA VAL A 138 5.80 -3.45 28.81
C VAL A 138 4.78 -3.83 27.73
N THR A 139 4.43 -5.10 27.60
CA THR A 139 3.39 -5.55 26.68
C THR A 139 2.05 -4.87 26.98
N LYS A 140 1.68 -4.75 28.26
CA LYS A 140 0.45 -4.08 28.69
C LYS A 140 0.45 -2.60 28.30
N VAL A 141 1.56 -1.88 28.50
CA VAL A 141 1.68 -0.47 28.07
C VAL A 141 1.49 -0.34 26.56
N LEU A 142 2.15 -1.22 25.77
CA LEU A 142 2.03 -1.20 24.31
C LEU A 142 0.62 -1.51 23.82
N VAL A 143 -0.07 -2.46 24.44
CA VAL A 143 -1.48 -2.79 24.11
C VAL A 143 -2.42 -1.64 24.48
N LEU A 144 -2.19 -0.96 25.60
CA LEU A 144 -2.97 0.21 25.97
C LEU A 144 -2.74 1.38 25.02
N ALA A 145 -1.49 1.60 24.57
CA ALA A 145 -1.16 2.60 23.55
C ALA A 145 -1.87 2.27 22.23
N ASP A 146 -1.91 1.00 21.81
CA ASP A 146 -2.66 0.56 20.63
C ASP A 146 -4.17 0.83 20.75
N ARG A 147 -4.77 0.61 21.93
CA ARG A 147 -6.18 0.97 22.19
C ARG A 147 -6.45 2.46 22.02
N ILE A 148 -5.49 3.32 22.37
CA ILE A 148 -5.61 4.77 22.17
C ILE A 148 -5.64 5.11 20.68
N VAL A 149 -4.78 4.48 19.87
CA VAL A 149 -4.79 4.66 18.41
C VAL A 149 -6.15 4.24 17.82
N ILE A 150 -6.69 3.10 18.23
CA ILE A 150 -8.00 2.64 17.80
C ILE A 150 -9.08 3.66 18.19
N LYS A 151 -9.04 4.20 19.41
CA LYS A 151 -9.96 5.23 19.88
C LYS A 151 -9.88 6.51 19.06
N GLN A 152 -8.67 6.94 18.69
CA GLN A 152 -8.47 8.10 17.81
C GLN A 152 -9.12 7.89 16.45
N ILE A 153 -8.98 6.71 15.83
CA ILE A 153 -9.64 6.35 14.58
C ILE A 153 -11.17 6.40 14.72
N ILE A 154 -11.72 5.83 15.79
CA ILE A 154 -13.16 5.86 16.05
C ILE A 154 -13.66 7.30 16.23
N THR A 155 -12.94 8.13 16.98
CA THR A 155 -13.30 9.53 17.21
C THR A 155 -13.27 10.34 15.91
N SER A 156 -12.23 10.14 15.09
CA SER A 156 -12.09 10.79 13.78
C SER A 156 -13.22 10.36 12.84
N ARG A 157 -13.55 9.06 12.79
CA ARG A 157 -14.71 8.55 12.02
C ARG A 157 -16.01 9.20 12.45
N ASN A 158 -16.24 9.34 13.76
CA ASN A 158 -17.46 9.93 14.28
C ASN A 158 -17.59 11.42 13.89
N LYS A 159 -16.49 12.19 13.89
CA LYS A 159 -16.47 13.55 13.36
C LYS A 159 -16.90 13.57 11.89
N VAL A 160 -16.28 12.73 11.06
CA VAL A 160 -16.60 12.62 9.62
C VAL A 160 -18.08 12.28 9.41
N LEU A 161 -18.65 11.34 10.19
CA LEU A 161 -20.08 10.99 10.07
C LEU A 161 -21.00 12.16 10.41
N VAL A 162 -20.72 12.91 11.47
CA VAL A 162 -21.52 14.07 11.85
C VAL A 162 -21.51 15.12 10.73
N THR A 163 -20.36 15.39 10.18
CA THR A 163 -20.20 16.35 9.07
C THR A 163 -20.85 15.83 7.79
N LEU A 164 -20.76 14.51 7.53
CA LEU A 164 -21.42 13.86 6.40
C LEU A 164 -22.95 13.96 6.50
N ASP A 165 -23.52 13.78 7.70
CA ASP A 165 -24.94 13.94 7.95
C ASP A 165 -25.41 15.41 7.77
N HIS A 166 -24.56 16.38 8.10
CA HIS A 166 -24.83 17.78 7.80
C HIS A 166 -24.82 18.03 6.29
N LEU A 167 -23.82 17.53 5.56
CA LEU A 167 -23.74 17.66 4.10
C LEU A 167 -24.96 17.11 3.36
N GLU A 168 -25.51 16.02 3.85
CA GLU A 168 -26.71 15.40 3.24
C GLU A 168 -27.93 16.28 3.33
N ARG A 169 -28.06 17.08 4.41
CA ARG A 169 -29.21 17.92 4.72
C ARG A 169 -29.11 19.34 4.19
N VAL A 170 -27.95 19.74 3.68
CA VAL A 170 -27.71 21.09 3.16
C VAL A 170 -28.59 21.38 1.95
N ILE A 171 -29.19 22.56 1.93
CA ILE A 171 -30.07 23.05 0.84
C ILE A 171 -29.51 24.26 0.11
N THR A 172 -28.45 24.91 0.61
CA THR A 172 -27.84 26.08 -0.02
C THR A 172 -26.40 25.78 -0.45
N PHE A 173 -26.00 26.34 -1.58
CA PHE A 173 -24.63 26.13 -2.10
C PHE A 173 -23.55 26.72 -1.18
N GLN A 174 -23.81 27.88 -0.59
CA GLN A 174 -22.85 28.57 0.29
C GLN A 174 -22.56 27.71 1.55
N GLU A 175 -23.60 27.21 2.19
CA GLU A 175 -23.48 26.34 3.35
C GLU A 175 -22.77 25.01 2.96
N PHE A 176 -23.10 24.46 1.79
CA PHE A 176 -22.45 23.27 1.27
C PHE A 176 -20.93 23.43 1.17
N VAL A 177 -20.45 24.53 0.56
CA VAL A 177 -18.99 24.77 0.41
C VAL A 177 -18.31 24.83 1.77
N GLN A 178 -18.91 25.51 2.75
CA GLN A 178 -18.34 25.63 4.10
C GLN A 178 -18.24 24.27 4.80
N ILE A 179 -19.33 23.49 4.78
CA ILE A 179 -19.35 22.17 5.45
C ILE A 179 -18.48 21.17 4.70
N PHE A 180 -18.43 21.24 3.36
CA PHE A 180 -17.56 20.37 2.56
C PHE A 180 -16.08 20.64 2.82
N SER A 181 -15.69 21.90 3.06
CA SER A 181 -14.31 22.24 3.46
C SER A 181 -13.95 21.60 4.81
N GLN A 182 -14.87 21.68 5.79
CA GLN A 182 -14.69 21.00 7.09
C GLN A 182 -14.58 19.47 6.90
N PHE A 183 -15.48 18.89 6.10
CA PHE A 183 -15.46 17.45 5.78
C PHE A 183 -14.13 17.02 5.17
N GLY A 184 -13.57 17.80 4.25
CA GLY A 184 -12.29 17.52 3.64
C GLY A 184 -11.14 17.45 4.66
N ASN A 185 -11.08 18.43 5.58
CA ASN A 185 -10.07 18.42 6.64
C ASN A 185 -10.19 17.20 7.56
N GLU A 186 -11.41 16.84 7.95
CA GLU A 186 -11.69 15.66 8.77
C GLU A 186 -11.34 14.36 8.03
N MET A 187 -11.59 14.30 6.73
CA MET A 187 -11.21 13.15 5.89
C MET A 187 -9.69 13.00 5.73
N VAL A 188 -8.94 14.11 5.66
CA VAL A 188 -7.47 14.06 5.65
C VAL A 188 -6.95 13.50 6.97
N GLU A 189 -7.44 13.97 8.12
CA GLU A 189 -7.09 13.43 9.44
C GLU A 189 -7.38 11.92 9.50
N PHE A 190 -8.57 11.51 9.07
CA PHE A 190 -8.99 10.10 9.06
C PHE A 190 -8.14 9.23 8.12
N ALA A 191 -7.78 9.77 6.94
CA ALA A 191 -6.93 9.07 5.98
C ALA A 191 -5.51 8.84 6.52
N HIS A 192 -4.92 9.79 7.26
CA HIS A 192 -3.64 9.62 7.93
C HIS A 192 -3.70 8.53 9.00
N LEU A 193 -4.65 8.62 9.93
CA LEU A 193 -4.80 7.64 11.02
C LEU A 193 -5.01 6.21 10.49
N THR A 194 -5.86 6.05 9.49
CA THR A 194 -6.14 4.74 8.89
C THR A 194 -4.99 4.24 8.02
N GLY A 195 -4.22 5.12 7.39
CA GLY A 195 -3.02 4.79 6.64
C GLY A 195 -1.91 4.24 7.53
N ASP A 196 -1.64 4.90 8.64
CA ASP A 196 -0.68 4.46 9.63
C ASP A 196 -1.10 3.11 10.22
N ARG A 197 -2.39 2.96 10.55
CA ARG A 197 -2.94 1.68 11.03
C ARG A 197 -2.80 0.57 10.00
N GLN A 198 -3.12 0.81 8.74
CA GLN A 198 -2.96 -0.17 7.65
C GLN A 198 -1.52 -0.68 7.55
N ASN A 199 -0.54 0.22 7.64
CA ASN A 199 0.87 -0.14 7.55
C ASN A 199 1.35 -0.95 8.76
N ASP A 200 0.75 -0.73 9.92
CA ASP A 200 1.12 -1.40 11.17
C ASP A 200 0.45 -2.77 11.36
N LEU A 201 -0.65 -3.07 10.66
CA LEU A 201 -1.32 -4.38 10.74
C LEU A 201 -0.40 -5.52 10.30
N LYS A 202 -0.37 -6.60 11.08
CA LYS A 202 0.36 -7.84 10.76
C LYS A 202 -0.42 -8.74 9.82
N ASP A 203 -1.72 -8.81 10.02
CA ASP A 203 -2.64 -9.62 9.22
C ASP A 203 -2.81 -9.00 7.83
N GLU A 204 -2.29 -9.67 6.81
CA GLU A 204 -2.36 -9.23 5.42
C GLU A 204 -3.81 -9.16 4.89
N LYS A 205 -4.72 -9.97 5.42
CA LYS A 205 -6.15 -9.93 5.10
C LYS A 205 -6.79 -8.64 5.61
N LYS A 206 -6.58 -8.30 6.89
CA LYS A 206 -7.08 -7.04 7.47
C LYS A 206 -6.47 -5.83 6.77
N LYS A 207 -5.19 -5.91 6.42
CA LYS A 207 -4.49 -4.88 5.67
C LYS A 207 -5.10 -4.65 4.28
N ALA A 208 -5.40 -5.72 3.55
CA ALA A 208 -6.07 -5.64 2.24
C ALA A 208 -7.49 -5.07 2.36
N ARG A 209 -8.27 -5.49 3.35
CA ARG A 209 -9.60 -4.93 3.64
C ARG A 209 -9.55 -3.44 3.97
N MET A 210 -8.57 -3.02 4.78
CA MET A 210 -8.35 -1.61 5.10
C MET A 210 -8.01 -0.80 3.85
N ALA A 211 -7.12 -1.31 3.00
CA ALA A 211 -6.76 -0.68 1.74
C ALA A 211 -7.98 -0.51 0.82
N ALA A 212 -8.84 -1.52 0.71
CA ALA A 212 -10.07 -1.46 -0.07
C ALA A 212 -11.04 -0.39 0.46
N ALA A 213 -11.30 -0.36 1.77
CA ALA A 213 -12.17 0.64 2.39
C ALA A 213 -11.64 2.08 2.19
N ARG A 214 -10.33 2.29 2.35
CA ARG A 214 -9.69 3.58 2.11
C ARG A 214 -9.78 4.02 0.64
N ALA A 215 -9.62 3.10 -0.31
CA ALA A 215 -9.78 3.37 -1.74
C ALA A 215 -11.21 3.80 -2.09
N VAL A 216 -12.22 3.18 -1.48
CA VAL A 216 -13.62 3.61 -1.63
C VAL A 216 -13.82 5.02 -1.12
N LEU A 217 -13.34 5.34 0.08
CA LEU A 217 -13.48 6.67 0.69
C LEU A 217 -12.83 7.76 -0.17
N GLU A 218 -11.67 7.49 -0.72
CA GLU A 218 -10.97 8.42 -1.61
C GLU A 218 -11.77 8.70 -2.88
N LYS A 219 -12.17 7.66 -3.61
CA LYS A 219 -12.96 7.79 -4.85
C LYS A 219 -14.31 8.45 -4.58
N CYS A 220 -14.98 8.12 -3.47
CA CYS A 220 -16.28 8.69 -3.11
C CYS A 220 -16.22 10.18 -2.76
N THR A 221 -15.10 10.73 -2.33
CA THR A 221 -15.01 12.15 -1.94
C THR A 221 -15.30 13.08 -3.12
N MET A 222 -14.72 12.82 -4.30
CA MET A 222 -15.03 13.62 -5.49
C MET A 222 -16.43 13.39 -6.02
N MET A 223 -16.89 12.15 -6.00
CA MET A 223 -18.27 11.81 -6.37
C MET A 223 -19.26 12.54 -5.47
N LEU A 224 -18.98 12.60 -4.16
CA LEU A 224 -19.81 13.32 -3.18
C LEU A 224 -19.92 14.80 -3.53
N LEU A 225 -18.78 15.44 -3.83
CA LEU A 225 -18.74 16.85 -4.22
C LEU A 225 -19.61 17.12 -5.44
N THR A 226 -19.39 16.39 -6.53
CA THR A 226 -20.08 16.66 -7.80
C THR A 226 -21.54 16.24 -7.77
N ALA A 227 -21.88 15.11 -7.14
CA ALA A 227 -23.26 14.65 -7.01
C ALA A 227 -24.09 15.60 -6.12
N SER A 228 -23.52 16.08 -5.01
CA SER A 228 -24.20 17.05 -4.13
C SER A 228 -24.41 18.39 -4.81
N LYS A 229 -23.39 18.93 -5.51
CA LYS A 229 -23.54 20.16 -6.32
C LYS A 229 -24.64 20.01 -7.38
N THR A 230 -24.69 18.87 -8.06
CA THR A 230 -25.67 18.60 -9.10
C THR A 230 -27.09 18.55 -8.51
N CYS A 231 -27.26 17.88 -7.36
CA CYS A 231 -28.53 17.80 -6.67
C CYS A 231 -28.98 19.19 -6.14
N LEU A 232 -28.08 20.00 -5.61
CA LEU A 232 -28.38 21.38 -5.18
C LEU A 232 -28.79 22.29 -6.36
N ARG A 233 -28.22 22.08 -7.53
CA ARG A 233 -28.56 22.85 -8.74
C ARG A 233 -29.89 22.39 -9.35
N HIS A 234 -30.20 21.11 -9.26
CA HIS A 234 -31.39 20.48 -9.83
C HIS A 234 -32.15 19.70 -8.74
N PRO A 235 -32.75 20.38 -7.75
CA PRO A 235 -33.35 19.72 -6.57
C PRO A 235 -34.55 18.83 -6.91
N ASP A 236 -35.24 19.13 -8.02
CA ASP A 236 -36.40 18.35 -8.48
C ASP A 236 -36.03 17.16 -9.39
N CYS A 237 -34.74 16.99 -9.66
CA CYS A 237 -34.24 15.92 -10.52
C CYS A 237 -34.03 14.63 -9.70
N GLU A 238 -34.89 13.64 -9.92
CA GLU A 238 -34.82 12.37 -9.18
C GLU A 238 -33.54 11.60 -9.44
N SER A 239 -33.04 11.55 -10.68
CA SER A 239 -31.76 10.89 -11.01
C SER A 239 -30.57 11.53 -10.31
N ALA A 240 -30.55 12.86 -10.13
CA ALA A 240 -29.54 13.56 -9.36
C ALA A 240 -29.59 13.19 -7.87
N ARG A 241 -30.80 13.06 -7.32
CA ARG A 241 -31.00 12.66 -5.92
C ARG A 241 -30.55 11.19 -5.70
N ILE A 242 -30.97 10.26 -6.55
CA ILE A 242 -30.56 8.84 -6.49
C ILE A 242 -29.03 8.73 -6.54
N ASN A 243 -28.39 9.48 -7.44
CA ASN A 243 -26.95 9.50 -7.59
C ASN A 243 -26.25 9.99 -6.32
N LYS A 244 -26.73 11.09 -5.73
CA LYS A 244 -26.21 11.62 -4.45
C LYS A 244 -26.39 10.61 -3.31
N ASP A 245 -27.59 10.11 -3.11
CA ASP A 245 -27.92 9.20 -1.99
C ASP A 245 -27.07 7.91 -2.05
N ALA A 246 -26.81 7.39 -3.25
CA ALA A 246 -25.96 6.22 -3.45
C ALA A 246 -24.49 6.48 -3.02
N VAL A 247 -23.97 7.67 -3.28
CA VAL A 247 -22.60 8.04 -2.86
C VAL A 247 -22.52 8.18 -1.33
N PHE A 248 -23.48 8.82 -0.70
CA PHE A 248 -23.56 8.94 0.78
C PHE A 248 -23.61 7.56 1.43
N HIS A 249 -24.47 6.69 0.93
CA HIS A 249 -24.60 5.31 1.45
C HIS A 249 -23.28 4.56 1.34
N ARG A 250 -22.62 4.60 0.17
CA ARG A 250 -21.33 3.90 -0.04
C ARG A 250 -20.26 4.42 0.90
N MET A 251 -20.21 5.74 1.12
CA MET A 251 -19.23 6.34 2.03
C MET A 251 -19.45 5.90 3.47
N ARG A 252 -20.71 5.85 3.94
CA ARG A 252 -21.05 5.32 5.28
C ARG A 252 -20.65 3.87 5.44
N CYS A 253 -20.94 3.02 4.45
CA CYS A 253 -20.52 1.61 4.48
C CYS A 253 -18.99 1.46 4.57
N ALA A 254 -18.23 2.25 3.83
CA ALA A 254 -16.77 2.20 3.89
C ALA A 254 -16.20 2.68 5.24
N LEU A 255 -16.80 3.73 5.83
CA LEU A 255 -16.45 4.20 7.19
C LEU A 255 -16.73 3.13 8.24
N GLU A 256 -17.82 2.39 8.12
CA GLU A 256 -18.15 1.28 9.03
C GLU A 256 -17.19 0.11 8.88
N GLN A 257 -16.83 -0.28 7.63
CA GLN A 257 -15.83 -1.31 7.37
C GLN A 257 -14.49 -1.02 8.05
N VAL A 258 -14.04 0.24 8.04
CA VAL A 258 -12.81 0.63 8.75
C VAL A 258 -12.92 0.32 10.24
N ILE A 259 -14.05 0.63 10.87
CA ILE A 259 -14.26 0.37 12.30
C ILE A 259 -14.33 -1.12 12.59
N GLU A 260 -15.03 -1.90 11.79
CA GLU A 260 -15.05 -3.36 11.92
C GLU A 260 -13.64 -3.98 11.89
N ILE A 261 -12.79 -3.48 11.00
CA ILE A 261 -11.41 -3.97 10.87
C ILE A 261 -10.58 -3.64 12.12
N VAL A 262 -10.69 -2.42 12.66
CA VAL A 262 -9.86 -1.99 13.81
C VAL A 262 -10.38 -2.49 15.15
N THR A 263 -11.71 -2.68 15.30
CA THR A 263 -12.33 -3.14 16.55
C THR A 263 -12.51 -4.66 16.62
N GLU A 264 -12.32 -5.36 15.48
CA GLU A 264 -12.61 -6.80 15.35
C GLU A 264 -14.04 -7.16 15.75
N ALA A 265 -14.92 -6.19 15.74
CA ALA A 265 -16.34 -6.42 15.95
C ALA A 265 -16.82 -7.35 14.82
N ARG A 266 -17.13 -8.60 15.17
CA ARG A 266 -17.88 -9.47 14.26
C ARG A 266 -19.25 -8.84 14.14
N SER A 267 -19.59 -8.38 12.93
CA SER A 267 -20.97 -8.00 12.65
C SER A 267 -21.84 -9.23 12.94
N CYS A 268 -22.66 -9.13 13.96
CA CYS A 268 -23.57 -10.18 14.41
C CYS A 268 -24.72 -10.28 13.41
N GLY A 269 -24.46 -10.71 12.17
CA GLY A 269 -25.51 -10.83 11.16
C GLY A 269 -25.11 -11.37 9.81
N ASP A 270 -23.87 -11.25 9.39
CA ASP A 270 -23.42 -11.72 8.09
C ASP A 270 -22.03 -12.35 8.18
N SER A 271 -21.92 -13.51 8.82
CA SER A 271 -20.90 -14.43 8.41
C SER A 271 -21.36 -15.08 7.09
N LYS A 272 -21.39 -14.31 6.00
CA LYS A 272 -21.07 -14.89 4.72
C LYS A 272 -19.65 -15.39 4.86
N VAL A 273 -19.53 -16.65 5.26
CA VAL A 273 -18.32 -17.44 5.05
C VAL A 273 -18.08 -17.24 3.56
N LEU A 274 -17.10 -16.38 3.22
CA LEU A 274 -16.71 -16.20 1.83
C LEU A 274 -16.43 -17.60 1.31
N PRO A 275 -17.09 -18.05 0.23
CA PRO A 275 -16.89 -19.39 -0.29
C PRO A 275 -15.39 -19.52 -0.51
N VAL A 276 -14.80 -20.57 0.04
CA VAL A 276 -13.35 -20.85 -0.12
C VAL A 276 -13.06 -20.83 -1.61
N SER A 277 -12.10 -20.05 -2.07
CA SER A 277 -11.75 -19.98 -3.49
C SER A 277 -11.39 -21.35 -4.01
N ILE A 278 -11.65 -21.61 -5.29
CA ILE A 278 -11.30 -22.89 -5.93
C ILE A 278 -9.81 -23.18 -5.76
N TYR A 279 -8.96 -22.15 -5.87
CA TYR A 279 -7.53 -22.25 -5.63
C TYR A 279 -7.20 -22.81 -4.24
N ASN A 280 -7.78 -22.25 -3.19
CA ASN A 280 -7.56 -22.72 -1.83
C ASN A 280 -8.12 -24.12 -1.62
N GLY A 281 -9.30 -24.41 -2.19
CA GLY A 281 -9.88 -25.75 -2.16
C GLY A 281 -8.99 -26.81 -2.81
N ILE A 282 -8.44 -26.54 -4.00
CA ILE A 282 -7.50 -27.46 -4.68
C ILE A 282 -6.22 -27.61 -3.87
N ARG A 283 -5.67 -26.53 -3.31
CA ARG A 283 -4.45 -26.58 -2.50
C ARG A 283 -4.64 -27.44 -1.25
N ASP A 284 -5.74 -27.24 -0.55
CA ASP A 284 -6.03 -27.91 0.71
C ASP A 284 -6.33 -29.40 0.46
N PHE A 285 -7.10 -29.71 -0.58
CA PHE A 285 -7.34 -31.09 -1.02
C PHE A 285 -6.03 -31.80 -1.41
N LYS A 286 -5.19 -31.15 -2.23
CA LYS A 286 -3.89 -31.69 -2.61
C LYS A 286 -3.00 -31.94 -1.40
N SER A 287 -2.93 -31.02 -0.45
CA SER A 287 -2.16 -31.17 0.79
C SER A 287 -2.63 -32.37 1.60
N ARG A 288 -3.95 -32.62 1.69
CA ARG A 288 -4.49 -33.81 2.37
C ARG A 288 -4.16 -35.09 1.63
N VAL A 289 -4.24 -35.09 0.29
CA VAL A 289 -3.81 -36.25 -0.51
C VAL A 289 -2.32 -36.57 -0.30
N GLU A 290 -1.47 -35.55 -0.22
CA GLU A 290 -0.05 -35.71 0.07
C GLU A 290 0.22 -36.24 1.51
N CYS A 291 -0.60 -35.78 2.49
CA CYS A 291 -0.51 -36.27 3.87
C CYS A 291 -0.87 -37.74 4.04
N LEU A 292 -1.55 -38.36 3.07
CA LEU A 292 -1.79 -39.85 3.10
C LEU A 292 -0.50 -40.64 3.11
N ARG A 293 0.64 -40.10 2.66
CA ARG A 293 1.96 -40.71 2.75
C ARG A 293 2.42 -40.91 4.19
N GLU A 294 2.05 -39.99 5.07
CA GLU A 294 2.51 -39.96 6.47
C GLU A 294 1.49 -40.60 7.42
N SER A 295 0.21 -40.50 7.10
CA SER A 295 -0.88 -40.94 7.96
C SER A 295 -2.06 -41.47 7.17
N LEU A 296 -2.12 -42.78 7.00
CA LEU A 296 -3.15 -43.52 6.26
C LEU A 296 -4.56 -43.43 6.90
N TYR A 297 -4.66 -43.00 8.15
CA TYR A 297 -5.90 -42.97 8.92
C TYR A 297 -6.37 -41.57 9.32
N SER A 298 -5.71 -40.53 8.80
CA SER A 298 -6.01 -39.16 9.14
C SER A 298 -7.24 -38.61 8.40
N TRP A 299 -7.71 -39.30 7.39
CA TRP A 299 -8.82 -38.90 6.53
C TRP A 299 -9.70 -40.09 6.18
N SER A 300 -10.98 -39.85 5.89
CA SER A 300 -11.93 -40.87 5.48
C SER A 300 -12.02 -40.94 3.95
N PRO A 301 -12.06 -42.15 3.33
CA PRO A 301 -12.28 -42.27 1.88
C PRO A 301 -13.56 -41.56 1.39
N GLN A 302 -14.62 -41.62 2.19
CA GLN A 302 -15.90 -40.95 1.87
C GLN A 302 -15.80 -39.45 1.88
N ASP A 303 -15.08 -38.90 2.88
CA ASP A 303 -14.86 -37.45 2.96
C ASP A 303 -14.04 -36.92 1.78
N MET A 304 -13.05 -37.71 1.32
CA MET A 304 -12.28 -37.34 0.13
C MET A 304 -13.14 -37.27 -1.12
N GLY A 305 -14.04 -38.23 -1.35
CA GLY A 305 -14.97 -38.19 -2.47
C GLY A 305 -15.90 -36.98 -2.43
N CYS A 306 -16.52 -36.74 -1.27
CA CYS A 306 -17.42 -35.58 -1.07
C CYS A 306 -16.72 -34.24 -1.27
N GLU A 307 -15.46 -34.14 -0.78
CA GLU A 307 -14.68 -32.90 -0.91
C GLU A 307 -14.30 -32.61 -2.39
N LEU A 308 -13.91 -33.65 -3.13
CA LEU A 308 -13.64 -33.52 -4.56
C LEU A 308 -14.89 -33.15 -5.35
N ASP A 309 -16.03 -33.79 -5.06
CA ASP A 309 -17.29 -33.46 -5.73
C ASP A 309 -17.72 -32.01 -5.44
N GLY A 310 -17.58 -31.54 -4.19
CA GLY A 310 -17.85 -30.15 -3.85
C GLY A 310 -16.85 -29.15 -4.49
N LEU A 311 -15.62 -29.56 -4.78
CA LEU A 311 -14.68 -28.78 -5.57
C LEU A 311 -15.12 -28.67 -7.03
N VAL A 312 -15.53 -29.79 -7.63
CA VAL A 312 -15.95 -29.84 -9.04
C VAL A 312 -17.24 -29.05 -9.23
N GLU A 313 -18.21 -29.11 -8.31
CA GLU A 313 -19.42 -28.28 -8.35
C GLU A 313 -19.10 -26.80 -8.41
N ARG A 314 -18.13 -26.34 -7.63
CA ARG A 314 -17.70 -24.93 -7.66
C ARG A 314 -17.04 -24.50 -8.97
N MET A 315 -16.58 -25.44 -9.80
CA MET A 315 -16.05 -25.15 -11.13
C MET A 315 -17.15 -24.90 -12.18
N GLU A 316 -18.42 -25.14 -11.82
CA GLU A 316 -19.57 -24.78 -12.66
C GLU A 316 -19.58 -23.30 -13.01
N ASP A 317 -19.11 -22.41 -12.11
CA ASP A 317 -18.96 -20.99 -12.39
C ASP A 317 -18.12 -20.70 -13.66
N PHE A 318 -17.12 -21.54 -13.93
CA PHE A 318 -16.31 -21.44 -15.16
C PHE A 318 -16.98 -22.09 -16.37
N THR A 319 -17.74 -23.16 -16.17
CA THR A 319 -18.34 -23.95 -17.25
C THR A 319 -19.69 -23.40 -17.67
N ASP A 320 -20.43 -22.80 -16.76
CA ASP A 320 -21.76 -22.24 -17.00
C ASP A 320 -21.70 -20.81 -17.50
N SER A 321 -20.58 -20.12 -17.31
CA SER A 321 -20.40 -18.78 -17.85
C SER A 321 -20.63 -18.73 -19.36
N PRO A 322 -21.54 -17.88 -19.86
CA PRO A 322 -21.83 -17.76 -21.29
C PRO A 322 -20.63 -17.28 -22.10
N TYR A 323 -19.62 -16.76 -21.43
CA TYR A 323 -18.43 -16.17 -22.04
C TYR A 323 -17.23 -17.10 -22.08
N THR A 324 -17.31 -18.27 -21.45
CA THR A 324 -16.26 -19.30 -21.53
C THR A 324 -16.35 -20.00 -22.88
N SER A 325 -15.24 -20.06 -23.62
CA SER A 325 -15.21 -20.70 -24.92
C SER A 325 -15.53 -22.20 -24.81
N HIS A 326 -16.10 -22.78 -25.90
CA HIS A 326 -16.41 -24.21 -25.91
C HIS A 326 -15.18 -25.10 -25.66
N GLU A 327 -14.02 -24.71 -26.19
CA GLU A 327 -12.76 -25.41 -25.99
C GLU A 327 -12.32 -25.38 -24.52
N GLN A 328 -12.37 -24.21 -23.88
CA GLN A 328 -12.03 -24.06 -22.45
C GLN A 328 -12.99 -24.85 -21.58
N ARG A 329 -14.29 -24.78 -21.86
CA ARG A 329 -15.31 -25.57 -21.15
C ARG A 329 -15.04 -27.07 -21.24
N GLN A 330 -14.78 -27.59 -22.45
CA GLN A 330 -14.44 -29.01 -22.63
C GLN A 330 -13.14 -29.40 -21.94
N ALA A 331 -12.11 -28.56 -21.97
CA ALA A 331 -10.85 -28.82 -21.28
C ALA A 331 -11.05 -28.91 -19.76
N ILE A 332 -11.82 -27.99 -19.17
CA ILE A 332 -12.11 -27.99 -17.73
C ILE A 332 -12.91 -29.24 -17.35
N LEU A 333 -14.02 -29.55 -18.06
CA LEU A 333 -14.86 -30.70 -17.80
C LEU A 333 -14.07 -32.03 -17.97
N GLY A 334 -13.21 -32.12 -18.99
CA GLY A 334 -12.36 -33.28 -19.21
C GLY A 334 -11.38 -33.49 -18.05
N LEU A 335 -10.76 -32.42 -17.54
CA LEU A 335 -9.86 -32.50 -16.39
C LEU A 335 -10.62 -32.82 -15.09
N CYS A 336 -11.83 -32.31 -14.89
CA CYS A 336 -12.68 -32.67 -13.77
C CYS A 336 -13.02 -34.17 -13.78
N GLN A 337 -13.34 -34.73 -14.95
CA GLN A 337 -13.62 -36.16 -15.11
C GLN A 337 -12.36 -37.00 -14.82
N LEU A 338 -11.20 -36.61 -15.34
CA LEU A 338 -9.93 -37.25 -15.04
C LEU A 338 -9.58 -37.16 -13.55
N ALA A 339 -9.82 -36.04 -12.90
CA ALA A 339 -9.59 -35.90 -11.46
C ALA A 339 -10.44 -36.89 -10.64
N ARG A 340 -11.73 -37.07 -11.02
CA ARG A 340 -12.59 -38.08 -10.39
C ARG A 340 -12.09 -39.51 -10.63
N GLN A 341 -11.62 -39.82 -11.84
CA GLN A 341 -11.11 -41.12 -12.17
C GLN A 341 -9.83 -41.50 -11.35
N GLU A 342 -8.87 -40.57 -11.31
CA GLU A 342 -7.62 -40.80 -10.55
C GLU A 342 -7.86 -40.80 -9.04
N ALA A 343 -8.78 -39.95 -8.53
CA ALA A 343 -9.18 -40.03 -7.13
C ALA A 343 -9.87 -41.38 -6.79
N GLN A 344 -10.67 -41.92 -7.70
CA GLN A 344 -11.32 -43.20 -7.51
C GLN A 344 -10.28 -44.34 -7.49
N GLN A 345 -9.26 -44.32 -8.35
CA GLN A 345 -8.12 -45.25 -8.29
C GLN A 345 -7.36 -45.11 -6.99
N LEU A 346 -7.09 -43.89 -6.52
CA LEU A 346 -6.44 -43.63 -5.23
C LEU A 346 -7.26 -44.25 -4.08
N LEU A 347 -8.58 -44.04 -4.08
CA LEU A 347 -9.49 -44.62 -3.09
C LEU A 347 -9.47 -46.12 -3.08
N GLN A 348 -9.39 -46.78 -4.24
CA GLN A 348 -9.27 -48.24 -4.36
C GLN A 348 -7.95 -48.72 -3.76
N CYS A 349 -6.81 -48.17 -4.17
CA CYS A 349 -5.51 -48.53 -3.61
C CYS A 349 -5.47 -48.28 -2.08
N TRP A 350 -6.05 -47.18 -1.63
CA TRP A 350 -6.08 -46.84 -0.21
C TRP A 350 -6.93 -47.84 0.61
N SER A 351 -8.09 -48.26 0.09
CA SER A 351 -8.93 -49.27 0.75
C SER A 351 -8.25 -50.67 0.83
N GLU A 352 -7.47 -51.03 -0.18
CA GLU A 352 -6.66 -52.24 -0.17
C GLU A 352 -5.56 -52.19 0.89
N VAL A 353 -4.88 -51.05 1.04
CA VAL A 353 -3.84 -50.81 2.05
C VAL A 353 -4.40 -50.86 3.46
N GLN A 354 -5.58 -50.26 3.69
CA GLN A 354 -6.26 -50.33 4.99
C GLN A 354 -6.67 -51.75 5.34
N SER A 355 -7.19 -52.52 4.36
CA SER A 355 -7.59 -53.90 4.56
C SER A 355 -6.40 -54.82 4.86
N ALA A 356 -5.24 -54.54 4.29
CA ALA A 356 -4.00 -55.27 4.51
C ALA A 356 -3.26 -54.84 5.78
N HIS A 357 -3.71 -53.87 6.54
CA HIS A 357 -3.05 -53.29 7.71
C HIS A 357 -1.58 -52.88 7.47
N ALA A 358 -1.27 -52.45 6.26
CA ALA A 358 0.07 -52.04 5.88
C ALA A 358 0.49 -50.77 6.63
N LYS A 359 1.75 -50.72 7.07
CA LYS A 359 2.31 -49.55 7.79
C LYS A 359 2.87 -48.48 6.88
N GLN A 360 3.10 -48.81 5.61
CA GLN A 360 3.63 -47.86 4.60
C GLN A 360 2.83 -47.97 3.32
N PRO A 361 2.65 -46.87 2.57
CA PRO A 361 1.96 -46.88 1.29
C PRO A 361 2.73 -47.74 0.27
N PRO A 362 2.07 -48.63 -0.48
CA PRO A 362 2.68 -49.37 -1.56
C PRO A 362 3.00 -48.44 -2.74
N GLU A 363 3.86 -48.90 -3.65
CA GLU A 363 4.29 -48.13 -4.82
C GLU A 363 3.11 -47.72 -5.71
N ASP A 364 2.09 -48.54 -5.87
CA ASP A 364 0.88 -48.24 -6.63
C ASP A 364 0.08 -47.05 -6.03
N MET A 365 0.00 -47.00 -4.71
CA MET A 365 -0.64 -45.88 -4.01
C MET A 365 0.13 -44.56 -4.19
N GLU A 366 1.47 -44.64 -4.13
CA GLU A 366 2.31 -43.44 -4.39
C GLU A 366 2.14 -42.93 -5.80
N VAL A 367 2.05 -43.80 -6.81
CA VAL A 367 1.75 -43.45 -8.19
C VAL A 367 0.37 -42.79 -8.31
N ALA A 368 -0.65 -43.34 -7.63
CA ALA A 368 -2.00 -42.75 -7.63
C ALA A 368 -2.05 -41.36 -6.98
N ILE A 369 -1.32 -41.17 -5.86
CA ILE A 369 -1.17 -39.82 -5.23
C ILE A 369 -0.53 -38.84 -6.20
N LEU A 370 0.57 -39.22 -6.85
CA LEU A 370 1.26 -38.35 -7.79
C LEU A 370 0.39 -37.98 -8.98
N LYS A 371 -0.35 -38.93 -9.56
CA LYS A 371 -1.28 -38.66 -10.67
C LYS A 371 -2.44 -37.73 -10.28
N THR A 372 -3.04 -37.99 -9.11
CA THR A 372 -4.12 -37.10 -8.59
C THR A 372 -3.60 -35.70 -8.40
N CYS A 373 -2.43 -35.51 -7.78
CA CYS A 373 -1.81 -34.21 -7.60
C CYS A 373 -1.46 -33.53 -8.93
N GLN A 374 -1.02 -34.28 -9.94
CA GLN A 374 -0.71 -33.75 -11.26
C GLN A 374 -1.95 -33.23 -11.97
N ILE A 375 -3.05 -33.99 -11.99
CA ILE A 375 -4.30 -33.57 -12.62
C ILE A 375 -4.88 -32.33 -11.94
N LEU A 376 -4.81 -32.25 -10.61
CA LEU A 376 -5.24 -31.06 -9.87
C LEU A 376 -4.40 -29.84 -10.23
N ASN A 377 -3.10 -30.00 -10.48
CA ASN A 377 -2.24 -28.91 -10.97
C ASN A 377 -2.61 -28.48 -12.39
N ASP A 378 -2.93 -29.44 -13.27
CA ASP A 378 -3.34 -29.16 -14.65
C ASP A 378 -4.70 -28.46 -14.67
N LEU A 379 -5.63 -28.89 -13.84
CA LEU A 379 -6.92 -28.25 -13.66
C LEU A 379 -6.77 -26.80 -13.15
N ARG A 380 -5.94 -26.57 -12.13
CA ARG A 380 -5.62 -25.22 -11.65
C ARG A 380 -5.04 -24.34 -12.75
N ARG A 381 -4.18 -24.90 -13.60
CA ARG A 381 -3.57 -24.18 -14.74
C ARG A 381 -4.60 -23.78 -15.78
N GLU A 382 -5.52 -24.66 -16.10
CA GLU A 382 -6.55 -24.39 -17.10
C GLU A 382 -7.59 -23.38 -16.60
N LEU A 383 -8.01 -23.46 -15.34
CA LEU A 383 -8.87 -22.46 -14.69
C LEU A 383 -8.23 -21.07 -14.68
N HIS A 384 -6.94 -20.99 -14.30
CA HIS A 384 -6.18 -19.74 -14.32
C HIS A 384 -6.11 -19.15 -15.73
N LYS A 385 -5.79 -19.97 -16.73
CA LYS A 385 -5.75 -19.54 -18.13
C LYS A 385 -7.10 -19.02 -18.62
N ALA A 386 -8.20 -19.70 -18.28
CA ALA A 386 -9.55 -19.27 -18.65
C ALA A 386 -9.90 -17.91 -18.02
N ALA A 387 -9.69 -17.73 -16.72
CA ALA A 387 -9.98 -16.47 -16.01
C ALA A 387 -9.15 -15.30 -16.53
N VAL A 388 -7.85 -15.50 -16.72
CA VAL A 388 -6.92 -14.44 -17.16
C VAL A 388 -7.14 -14.08 -18.63
N SER A 389 -7.40 -15.07 -19.51
CA SER A 389 -7.76 -14.81 -20.91
C SER A 389 -9.04 -13.98 -20.98
N ARG A 390 -10.06 -14.36 -20.22
CA ARG A 390 -11.32 -13.62 -20.12
C ARG A 390 -11.12 -12.18 -19.69
N ALA A 391 -10.34 -11.97 -18.61
CA ALA A 391 -10.04 -10.64 -18.10
C ALA A 391 -9.27 -9.78 -19.11
N SER A 392 -8.30 -10.36 -19.80
CA SER A 392 -7.53 -9.67 -20.84
C SER A 392 -8.38 -9.27 -22.04
N ASP A 393 -9.31 -10.13 -22.48
CA ASP A 393 -10.24 -9.83 -23.56
C ASP A 393 -11.22 -8.72 -23.17
N GLN A 394 -11.74 -8.76 -21.93
CA GLN A 394 -12.61 -7.70 -21.43
C GLN A 394 -11.88 -6.35 -21.35
N LEU A 395 -10.67 -6.32 -20.80
CA LEU A 395 -9.88 -5.09 -20.71
C LEU A 395 -9.55 -4.51 -22.10
N ARG A 396 -9.32 -5.36 -23.11
CA ARG A 396 -9.10 -4.91 -24.48
C ARG A 396 -10.35 -4.26 -25.08
N VAL A 397 -11.52 -4.88 -24.91
CA VAL A 397 -12.80 -4.34 -25.39
C VAL A 397 -13.14 -3.03 -24.70
N GLN A 398 -12.92 -2.96 -23.38
CA GLN A 398 -13.17 -1.75 -22.58
C GLN A 398 -12.18 -0.61 -22.90
N GLY A 399 -10.99 -0.92 -23.38
CA GLY A 399 -9.98 0.08 -23.78
C GLY A 399 -10.46 0.98 -24.94
N GLU A 400 -11.43 0.56 -25.73
CA GLU A 400 -12.04 1.38 -26.77
C GLU A 400 -13.02 2.43 -26.23
N GLN A 401 -13.50 2.30 -24.99
CA GLN A 401 -14.37 3.23 -24.24
C GLN A 401 -15.63 3.72 -25.01
N LEU A 402 -16.04 3.00 -26.04
CA LEU A 402 -17.13 3.41 -26.94
C LEU A 402 -18.44 3.70 -26.21
N PRO A 403 -18.95 2.83 -25.28
CA PRO A 403 -20.22 3.09 -24.61
C PRO A 403 -20.21 4.32 -23.70
N LEU A 404 -19.12 4.56 -22.96
CA LEU A 404 -19.00 5.73 -22.08
C LEU A 404 -18.96 7.03 -22.88
N ARG A 405 -18.21 7.07 -23.98
CA ARG A 405 -18.15 8.25 -24.87
C ARG A 405 -19.48 8.52 -25.52
N ALA A 406 -20.15 7.48 -26.00
CA ALA A 406 -21.46 7.59 -26.61
C ALA A 406 -22.51 8.04 -25.58
N LEU A 407 -22.46 7.55 -24.35
CA LEU A 407 -23.34 7.94 -23.27
C LEU A 407 -23.13 9.41 -22.87
N LYS A 408 -21.87 9.86 -22.79
CA LYS A 408 -21.54 11.29 -22.57
C LYS A 408 -22.08 12.19 -23.67
N ALA A 409 -21.94 11.78 -24.93
CA ALA A 409 -22.44 12.52 -26.08
C ALA A 409 -23.98 12.60 -26.06
N ALA A 410 -24.66 11.48 -25.88
CA ALA A 410 -26.13 11.43 -25.77
C ALA A 410 -26.67 12.30 -24.63
N GLY A 411 -25.99 12.28 -23.46
CA GLY A 411 -26.32 13.17 -22.34
C GLY A 411 -26.15 14.65 -22.67
N ALA A 412 -25.04 15.01 -23.31
CA ALA A 412 -24.78 16.40 -23.72
C ALA A 412 -25.75 16.93 -24.82
N GLU A 413 -26.23 16.03 -25.68
CA GLU A 413 -27.22 16.34 -26.71
C GLU A 413 -28.66 16.38 -26.16
N GLY A 414 -28.90 15.94 -24.95
CA GLY A 414 -30.22 15.81 -24.35
C GLY A 414 -31.05 14.67 -24.94
N ASN A 415 -30.40 13.68 -25.57
CA ASN A 415 -31.06 12.55 -26.21
C ASN A 415 -31.29 11.41 -25.22
N LEU A 416 -32.44 11.42 -24.55
CA LEU A 416 -32.82 10.42 -23.54
C LEU A 416 -32.92 9.00 -24.10
N GLU A 417 -33.37 8.85 -25.36
CA GLU A 417 -33.52 7.54 -25.99
C GLU A 417 -32.17 6.89 -26.27
N ALA A 418 -31.21 7.66 -26.84
CA ALA A 418 -29.83 7.20 -27.04
C ALA A 418 -29.14 6.95 -25.71
N ALA A 419 -29.33 7.80 -24.69
CA ALA A 419 -28.80 7.60 -23.36
C ALA A 419 -29.31 6.30 -22.73
N ALA A 420 -30.59 5.94 -22.92
CA ALA A 420 -31.17 4.70 -22.43
C ALA A 420 -30.58 3.47 -23.14
N GLU A 421 -30.31 3.56 -24.44
CA GLU A 421 -29.70 2.47 -25.23
C GLU A 421 -28.26 2.19 -24.78
N TYR A 422 -27.43 3.25 -24.68
CA TYR A 422 -26.05 3.10 -24.20
C TYR A 422 -25.97 2.71 -22.73
N SER A 423 -26.97 3.04 -21.91
CA SER A 423 -27.09 2.58 -20.52
C SER A 423 -27.31 1.07 -20.44
N ARG A 424 -28.08 0.48 -21.36
CA ARG A 424 -28.23 -0.99 -21.47
C ARG A 424 -26.92 -1.64 -21.82
N THR A 425 -26.21 -1.12 -22.82
CA THR A 425 -24.87 -1.61 -23.18
C THR A 425 -23.88 -1.54 -22.03
N LEU A 426 -23.87 -0.43 -21.28
CA LEU A 426 -23.02 -0.30 -20.09
C LEU A 426 -23.39 -1.30 -18.99
N THR A 427 -24.69 -1.57 -18.81
CA THR A 427 -25.17 -2.58 -17.85
C THR A 427 -24.67 -3.97 -18.23
N GLU A 428 -24.76 -4.36 -19.51
CA GLU A 428 -24.24 -5.63 -20.00
C GLU A 428 -22.72 -5.74 -19.79
N GLN A 429 -21.98 -4.68 -20.08
CA GLN A 429 -20.54 -4.64 -19.84
C GLN A 429 -20.19 -4.74 -18.35
N LYS A 430 -20.98 -4.08 -17.49
CA LYS A 430 -20.85 -4.18 -16.05
C LYS A 430 -21.01 -5.63 -15.57
N GLU A 431 -22.07 -6.34 -16.02
CA GLU A 431 -22.28 -7.74 -15.65
C GLU A 431 -21.10 -8.62 -16.08
N GLN A 432 -20.57 -8.40 -17.28
CA GLN A 432 -19.40 -9.13 -17.77
C GLN A 432 -18.14 -8.88 -16.93
N LEU A 433 -17.92 -7.65 -16.49
CA LEU A 433 -16.77 -7.30 -15.62
C LEU A 433 -16.93 -7.88 -14.21
N VAL A 434 -18.15 -7.83 -13.65
CA VAL A 434 -18.48 -8.41 -12.34
C VAL A 434 -18.21 -9.92 -12.35
N GLU A 435 -18.74 -10.63 -13.35
CA GLU A 435 -18.49 -12.06 -13.51
C GLU A 435 -16.99 -12.38 -13.69
N THR A 436 -16.28 -11.57 -14.48
CA THR A 436 -14.84 -11.75 -14.65
C THR A 436 -14.07 -11.57 -13.33
N CYS A 437 -14.46 -10.61 -12.49
CA CYS A 437 -13.87 -10.44 -11.14
C CYS A 437 -14.13 -11.65 -10.24
N GLN A 438 -15.30 -12.28 -10.33
CA GLN A 438 -15.62 -13.52 -9.60
C GLN A 438 -14.73 -14.67 -10.05
N LEU A 439 -14.54 -14.86 -11.37
CA LEU A 439 -13.63 -15.89 -11.88
C LEU A 439 -12.18 -15.64 -11.45
N LEU A 440 -11.71 -14.39 -11.48
CA LEU A 440 -10.38 -14.02 -10.99
C LEU A 440 -10.21 -14.30 -9.49
N CYS A 441 -11.26 -14.09 -8.70
CA CYS A 441 -11.25 -14.39 -7.27
C CYS A 441 -10.95 -15.88 -7.02
N HIS A 442 -11.55 -16.77 -7.82
CA HIS A 442 -11.32 -18.22 -7.69
C HIS A 442 -9.89 -18.66 -8.01
N VAL A 443 -9.12 -17.90 -8.76
CA VAL A 443 -7.74 -18.22 -9.18
C VAL A 443 -6.67 -17.30 -8.58
N SER A 444 -7.04 -16.39 -7.71
CA SER A 444 -6.18 -15.32 -7.18
C SER A 444 -4.92 -15.82 -6.42
N GLY A 445 -5.01 -16.96 -5.78
CA GLY A 445 -3.87 -17.62 -5.14
C GLY A 445 -3.48 -17.10 -3.75
N THR A 446 -3.99 -15.95 -3.32
CA THR A 446 -3.73 -15.38 -1.98
C THR A 446 -4.96 -14.65 -1.45
N GLU A 447 -5.19 -14.67 -0.13
CA GLU A 447 -6.30 -13.95 0.49
C GLU A 447 -6.31 -12.43 0.19
N PRO A 448 -5.19 -11.70 0.19
CA PRO A 448 -5.20 -10.29 -0.20
C PRO A 448 -5.70 -10.05 -1.63
N LEU A 449 -5.35 -10.92 -2.58
CA LEU A 449 -5.83 -10.81 -3.96
C LEU A 449 -7.31 -11.19 -4.08
N GLU A 450 -7.80 -12.17 -3.32
CA GLU A 450 -9.24 -12.48 -3.21
C GLU A 450 -10.03 -11.23 -2.78
N ILE A 451 -9.57 -10.54 -1.74
CA ILE A 451 -10.19 -9.30 -1.26
C ILE A 451 -10.16 -8.21 -2.34
N THR A 452 -9.06 -8.09 -3.08
CA THR A 452 -8.95 -7.11 -4.18
C THR A 452 -9.90 -7.45 -5.32
N CYS A 453 -10.10 -8.73 -5.66
CA CYS A 453 -11.08 -9.15 -6.66
C CYS A 453 -12.51 -8.81 -6.22
N ILE A 454 -12.88 -9.09 -4.97
CA ILE A 454 -14.18 -8.75 -4.41
C ILE A 454 -14.41 -7.23 -4.41
N HIS A 455 -13.38 -6.46 -4.05
CA HIS A 455 -13.44 -5.00 -4.09
C HIS A 455 -13.65 -4.48 -5.53
N ALA A 456 -12.98 -5.06 -6.52
CA ALA A 456 -13.17 -4.70 -7.92
C ALA A 456 -14.59 -5.02 -8.40
N GLU A 457 -15.11 -6.20 -8.06
CA GLU A 457 -16.49 -6.64 -8.33
C GLU A 457 -17.51 -5.64 -7.77
N GLU A 458 -17.43 -5.35 -6.46
CA GLU A 458 -18.31 -4.39 -5.80
C GLU A 458 -18.23 -2.99 -6.40
N THR A 459 -17.03 -2.57 -6.79
CA THR A 459 -16.80 -1.25 -7.38
C THR A 459 -17.49 -1.11 -8.73
N PHE A 460 -17.38 -2.09 -9.64
CA PHE A 460 -18.08 -2.09 -10.90
C PHE A 460 -19.59 -2.16 -10.71
N HIS A 461 -20.05 -3.00 -9.78
CA HIS A 461 -21.46 -3.17 -9.47
C HIS A 461 -22.12 -1.85 -9.01
N VAL A 462 -21.42 -1.05 -8.23
CA VAL A 462 -21.93 0.21 -7.67
C VAL A 462 -21.76 1.39 -8.63
N ILE A 463 -20.63 1.52 -9.33
CA ILE A 463 -20.37 2.69 -10.20
C ILE A 463 -21.22 2.66 -11.46
N GLY A 464 -21.48 1.51 -12.03
CA GLY A 464 -22.28 1.38 -13.27
C GLY A 464 -23.64 2.09 -13.18
N PRO A 465 -24.52 1.74 -12.23
CA PRO A 465 -25.79 2.44 -12.04
C PRO A 465 -25.65 3.94 -11.75
N GLN A 466 -24.59 4.35 -11.09
CA GLN A 466 -24.31 5.77 -10.78
C GLN A 466 -23.96 6.55 -12.05
N ILE A 467 -23.19 5.98 -12.97
CA ILE A 467 -22.92 6.57 -14.29
C ILE A 467 -24.24 6.76 -15.07
N ILE A 468 -25.10 5.77 -15.03
CA ILE A 468 -26.42 5.82 -15.71
C ILE A 468 -27.26 6.96 -15.12
N SER A 469 -27.37 7.07 -13.80
CA SER A 469 -28.10 8.15 -13.13
C SER A 469 -27.52 9.53 -13.46
N ALA A 470 -26.20 9.66 -13.48
CA ALA A 470 -25.52 10.90 -13.84
C ALA A 470 -25.75 11.28 -15.31
N ALA A 471 -25.74 10.29 -16.23
CA ALA A 471 -26.02 10.52 -17.64
C ALA A 471 -27.49 10.92 -17.89
N GLN A 472 -28.44 10.32 -17.19
CA GLN A 472 -29.85 10.70 -17.21
C GLN A 472 -30.05 12.15 -16.73
N THR A 473 -29.36 12.51 -15.66
CA THR A 473 -29.38 13.90 -15.14
C THR A 473 -28.84 14.88 -16.18
N LEU A 474 -27.74 14.55 -16.86
CA LEU A 474 -27.20 15.41 -17.91
C LEU A 474 -28.15 15.47 -19.13
N ALA A 475 -28.77 14.38 -19.54
CA ALA A 475 -29.73 14.36 -20.64
C ALA A 475 -30.98 15.19 -20.35
N LEU A 476 -31.42 15.26 -19.08
CA LEU A 476 -32.51 16.16 -18.65
C LEU A 476 -32.06 17.63 -18.58
N HIS A 477 -30.78 17.88 -18.36
CA HIS A 477 -30.22 19.24 -18.21
C HIS A 477 -28.94 19.42 -19.07
N PRO A 478 -29.03 19.38 -20.42
CA PRO A 478 -27.86 19.31 -21.32
C PRO A 478 -26.92 20.53 -21.22
N SER A 479 -27.45 21.68 -20.84
CA SER A 479 -26.68 22.92 -20.68
C SER A 479 -25.98 23.05 -19.30
N SER A 480 -26.23 22.09 -18.39
CA SER A 480 -25.68 22.14 -17.03
C SER A 480 -24.23 21.68 -17.00
N LYS A 481 -23.30 22.62 -16.82
CA LYS A 481 -21.87 22.30 -16.63
C LYS A 481 -21.64 21.39 -15.44
N ILE A 482 -22.37 21.59 -14.34
CA ILE A 482 -22.24 20.83 -13.10
C ILE A 482 -22.68 19.37 -13.33
N ALA A 483 -23.77 19.13 -14.07
CA ALA A 483 -24.21 17.79 -14.41
C ALA A 483 -23.21 17.06 -15.32
N LYS A 484 -22.55 17.80 -16.22
CA LYS A 484 -21.48 17.26 -17.06
C LYS A 484 -20.25 16.89 -16.23
N GLU A 485 -19.77 17.77 -15.34
CA GLU A 485 -18.65 17.48 -14.43
C GLU A 485 -18.95 16.26 -13.54
N ASN A 486 -20.18 16.12 -13.07
CA ASN A 486 -20.59 14.97 -12.27
C ASN A 486 -20.48 13.66 -13.08
N LEU A 487 -21.00 13.63 -14.31
CA LEU A 487 -20.86 12.46 -15.18
C LEU A 487 -19.38 12.13 -15.48
N ASP A 488 -18.58 13.16 -15.74
CA ASP A 488 -17.15 12.98 -16.01
C ASP A 488 -16.43 12.31 -14.83
N VAL A 489 -16.69 12.74 -13.60
CA VAL A 489 -16.08 12.14 -12.39
C VAL A 489 -16.44 10.65 -12.24
N PHE A 490 -17.69 10.24 -12.49
CA PHE A 490 -18.07 8.83 -12.43
C PHE A 490 -17.46 8.00 -13.57
N CYS A 491 -17.33 8.58 -14.75
CA CYS A 491 -16.65 7.92 -15.87
C CYS A 491 -15.15 7.75 -15.62
N GLU A 492 -14.48 8.75 -15.06
CA GLU A 492 -13.07 8.66 -14.66
C GLU A 492 -12.87 7.59 -13.58
N ALA A 493 -13.80 7.46 -12.64
CA ALA A 493 -13.75 6.41 -11.64
C ALA A 493 -13.87 5.00 -12.25
N TRP A 494 -14.70 4.84 -13.27
CA TRP A 494 -14.80 3.59 -14.04
C TRP A 494 -13.50 3.27 -14.78
N GLU A 495 -12.94 4.24 -15.47
CA GLU A 495 -11.68 4.11 -16.18
C GLU A 495 -10.52 3.75 -15.24
N SER A 496 -10.46 4.43 -14.07
CA SER A 496 -9.50 4.10 -13.02
C SER A 496 -9.65 2.66 -12.54
N GLN A 497 -10.89 2.19 -12.35
CA GLN A 497 -11.14 0.82 -11.92
C GLN A 497 -10.73 -0.22 -12.97
N LEU A 498 -10.86 0.08 -14.26
CA LEU A 498 -10.33 -0.78 -15.33
C LEU A 498 -8.80 -0.87 -15.29
N CYS A 499 -8.11 0.24 -15.01
CA CYS A 499 -6.66 0.25 -14.81
C CYS A 499 -6.25 -0.59 -13.58
N ASP A 500 -6.98 -0.44 -12.46
CA ASP A 500 -6.75 -1.23 -11.24
C ASP A 500 -6.96 -2.73 -11.51
N MET A 501 -7.98 -3.10 -12.30
CA MET A 501 -8.22 -4.48 -12.71
C MET A 501 -7.08 -5.03 -13.60
N ALA A 502 -6.52 -4.22 -14.49
CA ALA A 502 -5.38 -4.64 -15.30
C ALA A 502 -4.13 -4.95 -14.44
N LEU A 503 -3.90 -4.15 -13.39
CA LEU A 503 -2.85 -4.41 -12.41
C LEU A 503 -3.12 -5.68 -11.60
N LEU A 504 -4.37 -5.87 -11.18
CA LEU A 504 -4.80 -7.06 -10.45
C LEU A 504 -4.56 -8.35 -11.25
N VAL A 505 -4.92 -8.36 -12.54
CA VAL A 505 -4.66 -9.49 -13.44
C VAL A 505 -3.16 -9.80 -13.53
N ARG A 506 -2.33 -8.76 -13.62
CA ARG A 506 -0.86 -8.92 -13.61
C ARG A 506 -0.37 -9.53 -12.30
N GLU A 507 -0.86 -9.06 -11.16
CA GLU A 507 -0.46 -9.59 -9.85
C GLU A 507 -0.89 -11.05 -9.66
N ILE A 508 -2.08 -11.43 -10.14
CA ILE A 508 -2.56 -12.82 -10.13
C ILE A 508 -1.64 -13.71 -10.99
N ASN A 509 -1.25 -13.24 -12.18
CA ASN A 509 -0.29 -13.95 -13.03
C ASN A 509 1.07 -14.13 -12.33
N ASP A 510 1.60 -13.08 -11.71
CA ASP A 510 2.88 -13.12 -11.00
C ASP A 510 2.86 -14.13 -9.84
N VAL A 511 1.75 -14.20 -9.11
CA VAL A 511 1.56 -15.19 -8.04
C VAL A 511 1.48 -16.60 -8.61
N PHE A 512 0.75 -16.81 -9.70
CA PHE A 512 0.60 -18.11 -10.35
C PHE A 512 1.93 -18.64 -10.90
N GLU A 513 2.73 -17.80 -11.53
CA GLU A 513 4.05 -18.15 -12.06
C GLU A 513 5.14 -18.27 -10.98
N GLY A 514 4.78 -18.12 -9.70
CA GLY A 514 5.72 -18.20 -8.58
C GLY A 514 6.72 -17.05 -8.52
N LYS A 515 6.53 -16.00 -9.28
CA LYS A 515 7.41 -14.82 -9.32
C LYS A 515 7.44 -14.06 -7.98
N ARG A 516 6.46 -14.29 -7.10
CA ARG A 516 6.40 -13.72 -5.74
C ARG A 516 7.20 -14.50 -4.69
N GLY A 517 7.63 -15.75 -4.99
CA GLY A 517 8.25 -16.64 -4.00
C GLY A 517 9.77 -16.53 -3.88
N ASP A 518 10.53 -16.41 -4.98
CA ASP A 518 12.00 -16.52 -4.89
C ASP A 518 12.81 -15.89 -6.04
N LYS A 519 12.18 -15.38 -7.10
CA LYS A 519 12.90 -14.84 -8.25
C LYS A 519 12.19 -13.61 -8.84
N ARG A 520 11.98 -12.57 -8.02
CA ARG A 520 11.73 -11.26 -8.62
C ARG A 520 13.04 -10.76 -9.20
N PRO A 521 13.06 -10.34 -10.47
CA PRO A 521 14.15 -9.54 -10.98
C PRO A 521 14.22 -8.17 -10.28
N TYR A 522 13.25 -7.87 -9.39
CA TYR A 522 13.14 -6.65 -8.62
C TYR A 522 13.67 -6.89 -7.22
N LEU A 523 14.88 -6.45 -6.98
CA LEU A 523 15.45 -6.41 -5.64
C LEU A 523 14.88 -5.19 -4.92
N SER A 524 14.05 -5.43 -3.91
CA SER A 524 13.87 -4.41 -2.89
C SER A 524 15.20 -4.24 -2.18
N LEU A 525 15.73 -3.04 -2.13
CA LEU A 525 16.91 -2.76 -1.32
C LEU A 525 16.61 -3.08 0.15
N PRO A 526 17.50 -3.77 0.88
CA PRO A 526 17.30 -4.08 2.27
C PRO A 526 17.13 -2.79 3.07
N ARG A 527 16.11 -2.73 3.91
CA ARG A 527 15.89 -1.58 4.78
C ARG A 527 17.02 -1.51 5.81
N PRO A 528 17.73 -0.38 5.95
CA PRO A 528 18.72 -0.22 7.00
C PRO A 528 18.03 -0.39 8.37
N GLY A 529 18.51 -1.31 9.20
CA GLY A 529 18.06 -1.50 10.58
C GLY A 529 17.02 -2.60 10.84
N LYS A 530 16.56 -3.36 9.83
CA LYS A 530 15.75 -4.57 10.06
C LYS A 530 16.59 -5.82 9.83
N HIS A 531 17.19 -6.33 10.90
CA HIS A 531 17.70 -7.70 10.93
C HIS A 531 16.49 -8.65 10.87
N SER A 532 16.30 -9.31 9.72
CA SER A 532 15.38 -10.44 9.61
C SER A 532 15.91 -11.60 10.43
N ALA A 533 15.29 -11.85 11.58
CA ALA A 533 15.70 -12.87 12.53
C ALA A 533 15.18 -14.27 12.17
N ASN A 534 15.02 -14.63 10.89
CA ASN A 534 14.74 -16.02 10.52
C ASN A 534 15.11 -16.32 9.07
N LEU A 535 16.41 -16.37 8.79
CA LEU A 535 16.93 -17.15 7.67
C LEU A 535 18.24 -17.78 8.13
N LYS A 536 18.31 -19.11 8.10
CA LYS A 536 19.55 -19.85 8.26
C LYS A 536 20.53 -19.29 7.27
N THR A 537 21.49 -18.52 7.74
CA THR A 537 22.52 -17.84 6.98
C THR A 537 23.41 -18.83 6.25
N PRO A 538 23.53 -18.76 4.93
CA PRO A 538 24.80 -19.05 4.29
C PRO A 538 25.79 -17.98 4.73
N LYS A 539 27.04 -18.36 5.00
CA LYS A 539 28.10 -17.44 5.46
C LYS A 539 28.10 -16.17 4.63
N PRO A 540 28.16 -14.97 5.27
CA PRO A 540 28.13 -13.70 4.54
C PRO A 540 29.36 -13.57 3.66
N VAL A 541 29.13 -13.39 2.38
CA VAL A 541 30.16 -12.91 1.46
C VAL A 541 30.36 -11.43 1.78
N LYS A 542 31.58 -11.05 2.11
CA LYS A 542 31.95 -9.71 2.60
C LYS A 542 31.63 -8.54 1.64
N SER A 543 31.23 -8.79 0.38
CA SER A 543 30.94 -7.76 -0.61
C SER A 543 29.58 -7.08 -0.45
N ASP A 544 28.56 -7.75 0.10
CA ASP A 544 27.20 -7.22 0.15
C ASP A 544 27.00 -6.04 1.12
N THR A 545 27.84 -5.89 2.12
CA THR A 545 27.74 -4.82 3.14
C THR A 545 28.35 -3.49 2.68
N GLU A 546 29.38 -3.53 1.85
CA GLU A 546 30.02 -2.31 1.32
C GLU A 546 29.16 -1.65 0.24
N GLU A 547 28.53 -2.43 -0.64
CA GLU A 547 27.62 -1.93 -1.68
C GLU A 547 26.38 -1.27 -1.09
N GLN A 548 25.78 -1.86 -0.05
CA GLN A 548 24.62 -1.26 0.65
C GLN A 548 24.94 0.04 1.35
N THR A 549 26.14 0.14 1.94
CA THR A 549 26.58 1.35 2.64
C THR A 549 26.83 2.49 1.65
N SER A 550 27.29 2.18 0.44
CA SER A 550 27.49 3.16 -0.63
C SER A 550 26.14 3.75 -1.10
N THR A 551 25.17 2.92 -1.41
CA THR A 551 23.83 3.37 -1.88
C THR A 551 23.10 4.24 -0.85
N VAL A 552 23.18 3.90 0.44
CA VAL A 552 22.59 4.70 1.52
C VAL A 552 23.29 6.06 1.67
N LYS A 553 24.62 6.10 1.55
CA LYS A 553 25.39 7.34 1.61
C LYS A 553 25.04 8.27 0.44
N LEU A 554 24.98 7.73 -0.79
CA LEU A 554 24.57 8.49 -1.98
C LEU A 554 23.12 9.00 -1.85
N GLY A 555 22.22 8.20 -1.26
CA GLY A 555 20.85 8.61 -0.98
C GLY A 555 20.77 9.80 -0.02
N LEU A 556 21.58 9.82 1.05
CA LEU A 556 21.67 10.97 1.97
C LEU A 556 22.15 12.25 1.27
N GLU A 557 23.07 12.14 0.33
CA GLU A 557 23.51 13.27 -0.49
C GLU A 557 22.38 13.81 -1.35
N LEU A 558 21.51 12.95 -1.93
CA LEU A 558 20.31 13.38 -2.66
C LEU A 558 19.35 14.18 -1.78
N ARG A 559 19.15 13.75 -0.52
CA ARG A 559 18.31 14.48 0.44
C ARG A 559 18.82 15.89 0.67
N LEU A 560 20.13 16.04 0.91
CA LEU A 560 20.75 17.34 1.13
C LEU A 560 20.58 18.24 -0.10
N LEU A 561 20.90 17.73 -1.29
CA LEU A 561 20.75 18.48 -2.54
C LEU A 561 19.31 18.87 -2.83
N SER A 562 18.32 18.00 -2.54
CA SER A 562 16.90 18.36 -2.68
C SER A 562 16.52 19.51 -1.75
N SER A 563 16.95 19.48 -0.49
CA SER A 563 16.71 20.55 0.48
C SER A 563 17.40 21.86 0.10
N ASP A 564 18.62 21.77 -0.44
CA ASP A 564 19.36 22.96 -0.90
C ASP A 564 18.71 23.59 -2.12
N VAL A 565 18.19 22.78 -3.08
CA VAL A 565 17.40 23.26 -4.23
C VAL A 565 16.12 23.96 -3.77
N ASP A 566 15.39 23.37 -2.83
CA ASP A 566 14.17 23.99 -2.26
C ASP A 566 14.49 25.34 -1.60
N SER A 567 15.61 25.42 -0.85
CA SER A 567 16.10 26.69 -0.28
C SER A 567 16.47 27.75 -1.31
N GLU A 568 17.01 27.36 -2.47
CA GLU A 568 17.31 28.29 -3.56
C GLU A 568 16.02 28.74 -4.29
N ILE A 569 15.05 27.84 -4.41
CA ILE A 569 13.72 28.14 -4.97
C ILE A 569 13.00 29.19 -4.12
N GLU A 570 13.04 29.10 -2.78
CA GLU A 570 12.43 30.07 -1.87
C GLU A 570 12.96 31.52 -2.06
N LYS A 571 14.16 31.68 -2.61
CA LYS A 571 14.77 32.99 -2.86
C LYS A 571 14.29 33.65 -4.14
N TRP A 572 13.51 32.96 -4.96
CA TRP A 572 12.93 33.54 -6.18
C TRP A 572 11.70 34.39 -5.87
N ASP A 573 11.64 35.56 -6.51
CA ASP A 573 10.50 36.48 -6.37
C ASP A 573 9.27 36.00 -7.17
N ASP A 574 9.51 35.19 -8.20
CA ASP A 574 8.48 34.61 -9.09
C ASP A 574 8.47 33.08 -8.94
N GLN A 575 7.60 32.61 -8.07
CA GLN A 575 7.43 31.16 -7.80
C GLN A 575 6.78 30.39 -8.96
N GLU A 576 6.06 31.08 -9.84
CA GLU A 576 5.41 30.50 -11.00
C GLU A 576 6.34 30.39 -12.22
N HIS A 577 7.59 30.88 -12.09
CA HIS A 577 8.54 30.82 -13.19
C HIS A 577 8.82 29.36 -13.58
N GLU A 578 8.80 29.04 -14.88
CA GLU A 578 8.92 27.69 -15.42
C GLU A 578 10.17 26.94 -14.91
N ILE A 579 11.34 27.64 -14.85
CA ILE A 579 12.58 27.08 -14.31
C ILE A 579 12.43 26.67 -12.84
N VAL A 580 11.72 27.46 -12.04
CA VAL A 580 11.45 27.20 -10.61
C VAL A 580 10.59 25.95 -10.47
N ARG A 581 9.49 25.91 -11.18
CA ARG A 581 8.52 24.80 -11.13
C ARG A 581 9.15 23.46 -11.53
N GLN A 582 9.92 23.45 -12.63
CA GLN A 582 10.60 22.25 -13.10
C GLN A 582 11.73 21.82 -12.16
N SER A 583 12.47 22.76 -11.58
CA SER A 583 13.51 22.44 -10.58
C SER A 583 12.91 21.85 -9.30
N GLN A 584 11.73 22.31 -8.87
CA GLN A 584 10.99 21.75 -7.74
C GLN A 584 10.51 20.31 -8.04
N GLY A 585 10.03 20.07 -9.25
CA GLY A 585 9.69 18.71 -9.71
C GLY A 585 10.88 17.77 -9.62
N LEU A 586 12.04 18.18 -10.12
CA LEU A 586 13.27 17.40 -10.05
C LEU A 586 13.75 17.15 -8.62
N ALA A 587 13.64 18.14 -7.72
CA ALA A 587 13.96 17.99 -6.29
C ALA A 587 13.05 16.97 -5.61
N SER A 588 11.76 17.02 -5.87
CA SER A 588 10.79 16.06 -5.35
C SER A 588 11.08 14.62 -5.83
N MET A 589 11.46 14.44 -7.10
CA MET A 589 11.83 13.12 -7.63
C MET A 589 13.13 12.60 -7.00
N ALA A 590 14.14 13.44 -6.83
CA ALA A 590 15.39 13.09 -6.15
C ALA A 590 15.15 12.70 -4.68
N TYR A 591 14.26 13.40 -4.00
CA TYR A 591 13.84 13.06 -2.64
C TYR A 591 13.13 11.69 -2.56
N ASN A 592 12.28 11.35 -3.54
CA ASN A 592 11.66 10.02 -3.62
C ASN A 592 12.71 8.92 -3.85
N MET A 593 13.75 9.16 -4.64
CA MET A 593 14.87 8.24 -4.79
C MET A 593 15.66 8.05 -3.48
N TYR A 594 15.88 9.14 -2.72
CA TYR A 594 16.44 9.03 -1.37
C TYR A 594 15.59 8.15 -0.45
N LEU A 595 14.26 8.35 -0.42
CA LEU A 595 13.36 7.53 0.38
C LEU A 595 13.43 6.05 -0.02
N PHE A 596 13.56 5.76 -1.32
CA PHE A 596 13.77 4.39 -1.81
C PHE A 596 15.03 3.75 -1.24
N THR A 597 16.17 4.47 -1.15
CA THR A 597 17.41 3.94 -0.55
C THR A 597 17.25 3.56 0.92
N ARG A 598 16.28 4.14 1.60
CA ARG A 598 15.88 3.79 2.98
C ARG A 598 14.82 2.71 3.07
N GLY A 599 14.27 2.29 1.93
CA GLY A 599 13.11 1.40 1.88
C GLY A 599 11.81 2.07 2.32
N GLU A 600 11.73 3.39 2.22
CA GLU A 600 10.60 4.25 2.55
C GLU A 600 10.03 4.90 1.27
N GLY A 601 8.91 5.64 1.37
CA GLY A 601 8.35 6.40 0.26
C GLY A 601 7.50 5.60 -0.72
N LEU A 602 7.25 6.18 -1.88
CA LEU A 602 6.32 5.70 -2.89
C LEU A 602 6.90 4.59 -3.77
N LEU A 603 8.21 4.64 -4.03
CA LEU A 603 8.91 3.67 -4.86
C LEU A 603 9.10 2.37 -4.08
N LYS A 604 8.52 1.27 -4.54
CA LYS A 604 8.53 -0.01 -3.82
C LYS A 604 9.47 -1.04 -4.44
N THR A 605 9.70 -0.93 -5.73
CA THR A 605 10.52 -1.87 -6.51
C THR A 605 11.64 -1.14 -7.26
N THR A 606 12.64 -1.89 -7.70
CA THR A 606 13.68 -1.34 -8.58
C THR A 606 13.12 -0.91 -9.95
N ALA A 607 12.00 -1.51 -10.38
CA ALA A 607 11.31 -1.07 -11.60
C ALA A 607 10.68 0.31 -11.40
N ASP A 608 10.01 0.56 -10.26
CA ASP A 608 9.48 1.88 -9.93
C ASP A 608 10.61 2.92 -9.88
N PHE A 609 11.76 2.53 -9.32
CA PHE A 609 12.93 3.38 -9.23
C PHE A 609 13.50 3.75 -10.62
N PHE A 610 13.64 2.78 -11.53
CA PHE A 610 14.13 3.03 -12.89
C PHE A 610 13.13 3.83 -13.72
N HIS A 611 11.83 3.56 -13.57
CA HIS A 611 10.80 4.39 -14.18
C HIS A 611 10.83 5.84 -13.66
N GLN A 612 11.03 6.03 -12.36
CA GLN A 612 11.22 7.37 -11.78
C GLN A 612 12.46 8.08 -12.38
N ALA A 613 13.55 7.34 -12.63
CA ALA A 613 14.76 7.88 -13.25
C ALA A 613 14.49 8.31 -14.72
N GLU A 614 13.68 7.56 -15.46
CA GLU A 614 13.24 7.91 -16.80
C GLU A 614 12.40 9.20 -16.80
N VAL A 615 11.40 9.28 -15.95
CA VAL A 615 10.55 10.49 -15.79
C VAL A 615 11.41 11.68 -15.38
N GLN A 616 12.36 11.50 -14.46
CA GLN A 616 13.29 12.56 -14.05
C GLN A 616 14.19 13.05 -15.21
N SER A 617 14.60 12.14 -16.10
CA SER A 617 15.32 12.52 -17.32
C SER A 617 14.46 13.38 -18.25
N GLU A 618 13.17 13.02 -18.43
CA GLU A 618 12.25 13.80 -19.26
C GLU A 618 12.02 15.21 -18.70
N GLU A 619 11.79 15.33 -17.39
CA GLU A 619 11.64 16.62 -16.70
C GLU A 619 12.93 17.46 -16.77
N GLY A 620 14.10 16.81 -16.66
CA GLY A 620 15.40 17.47 -16.86
C GLY A 620 15.57 18.04 -18.27
N LEU A 621 15.10 17.33 -19.29
CA LEU A 621 15.11 17.80 -20.68
C LEU A 621 14.12 18.96 -20.90
N GLN A 622 12.97 18.98 -20.20
CA GLN A 622 12.06 20.11 -20.21
C GLN A 622 12.71 21.33 -19.58
N LEU A 623 13.40 21.18 -18.45
CA LEU A 623 14.19 22.26 -17.84
C LEU A 623 15.24 22.80 -18.81
N CYS A 624 15.91 21.94 -19.57
CA CYS A 624 16.84 22.39 -20.62
C CYS A 624 16.16 23.24 -21.70
N SER A 625 14.93 22.90 -22.08
CA SER A 625 14.13 23.71 -23.03
C SER A 625 13.82 25.08 -22.47
N SER A 626 13.39 25.17 -21.20
CA SER A 626 13.10 26.43 -20.51
C SER A 626 14.36 27.28 -20.33
N LEU A 627 15.50 26.67 -19.98
CA LEU A 627 16.80 27.33 -19.87
C LEU A 627 17.27 27.87 -21.23
N ARG A 628 17.04 27.13 -22.32
CA ARG A 628 17.35 27.59 -23.66
C ARG A 628 16.53 28.83 -24.05
N THR A 629 15.24 28.83 -23.75
CA THR A 629 14.35 29.96 -23.97
C THR A 629 14.79 31.17 -23.14
N PHE A 630 15.17 30.96 -21.88
CA PHE A 630 15.70 31.97 -21.00
C PHE A 630 17.04 32.56 -21.54
N ALA A 631 17.94 31.69 -22.02
CA ALA A 631 19.22 32.09 -22.54
C ALA A 631 19.16 32.98 -23.80
N VAL A 632 18.08 32.93 -24.57
CA VAL A 632 17.87 33.81 -25.75
C VAL A 632 17.85 35.31 -25.35
N GLN A 633 17.46 35.61 -24.12
CA GLN A 633 17.33 36.99 -23.61
C GLN A 633 18.63 37.52 -22.99
N LEU A 634 19.70 36.70 -22.90
CA LEU A 634 20.95 37.04 -22.21
C LEU A 634 22.04 37.55 -23.17
N VAL A 635 23.00 38.28 -22.61
CA VAL A 635 24.24 38.71 -23.31
C VAL A 635 25.15 37.49 -23.53
N ASP A 636 25.96 37.53 -24.59
CA ASP A 636 26.74 36.38 -25.07
C ASP A 636 27.60 35.66 -24.01
N GLU A 637 28.20 36.39 -23.06
CA GLU A 637 29.02 35.80 -21.98
C GLU A 637 28.17 35.04 -20.96
N GLU A 638 27.04 35.64 -20.51
CA GLU A 638 26.08 35.04 -19.57
C GLU A 638 25.36 33.86 -20.23
N LYS A 639 25.01 34.00 -21.50
CA LYS A 639 24.41 32.95 -22.32
C LYS A 639 25.33 31.72 -22.45
N SER A 640 26.61 31.92 -22.68
CA SER A 640 27.61 30.84 -22.80
C SER A 640 27.67 30.01 -21.50
N THR A 641 27.64 30.66 -20.35
CA THR A 641 27.64 29.99 -19.03
C THR A 641 26.39 29.11 -18.83
N VAL A 642 25.21 29.64 -19.13
CA VAL A 642 23.94 28.88 -19.01
C VAL A 642 23.92 27.70 -19.99
N LEU A 643 24.37 27.88 -21.21
CA LEU A 643 24.41 26.84 -22.24
C LEU A 643 25.40 25.72 -21.88
N THR A 644 26.56 26.05 -21.28
CA THR A 644 27.53 25.05 -20.84
C THR A 644 26.97 24.15 -19.72
N GLU A 645 26.35 24.74 -18.72
CA GLU A 645 25.72 23.95 -17.66
C GLU A 645 24.47 23.17 -18.15
N MET A 646 23.73 23.71 -19.12
CA MET A 646 22.65 23.00 -19.79
C MET A 646 23.14 21.76 -20.57
N GLU A 647 24.30 21.84 -21.27
CA GLU A 647 24.90 20.67 -21.93
C GLU A 647 25.27 19.57 -20.94
N ARG A 648 25.80 19.95 -19.76
CA ARG A 648 26.07 18.99 -18.69
C ARG A 648 24.77 18.36 -18.17
N LEU A 649 23.68 19.13 -18.04
CA LEU A 649 22.36 18.65 -17.64
C LEU A 649 21.83 17.63 -18.66
N VAL A 650 21.93 17.92 -19.97
CA VAL A 650 21.51 17.00 -21.04
C VAL A 650 22.29 15.69 -20.98
N ALA A 651 23.60 15.74 -20.77
CA ALA A 651 24.44 14.53 -20.66
C ALA A 651 24.00 13.64 -19.48
N LEU A 652 23.67 14.25 -18.34
CA LEU A 652 23.19 13.52 -17.16
C LEU A 652 21.78 12.93 -17.37
N CYS A 653 20.89 13.65 -18.05
CA CYS A 653 19.58 13.13 -18.44
C CYS A 653 19.74 11.92 -19.39
N GLN A 654 20.66 11.96 -20.35
CA GLN A 654 20.96 10.82 -21.22
C GLN A 654 21.50 9.62 -20.43
N GLN A 655 22.33 9.84 -19.41
CA GLN A 655 22.80 8.75 -18.54
C GLN A 655 21.64 8.07 -17.80
N LEU A 656 20.65 8.84 -17.32
CA LEU A 656 19.45 8.29 -16.68
C LEU A 656 18.62 7.44 -17.66
N GLN A 657 18.44 7.86 -18.90
CA GLN A 657 17.75 7.09 -19.94
C GLN A 657 18.48 5.80 -20.35
N MET A 658 19.81 5.84 -20.42
CA MET A 658 20.60 4.66 -20.74
C MET A 658 20.58 3.61 -19.63
N GLY A 659 20.40 4.04 -18.40
CA GLY A 659 20.27 3.17 -17.23
C GLY A 659 19.11 2.17 -17.35
N ASP A 660 18.01 2.52 -17.98
CA ASP A 660 16.85 1.64 -18.13
C ASP A 660 17.01 0.57 -19.21
N LYS A 661 17.71 0.89 -20.32
CA LYS A 661 17.81 0.03 -21.51
C LYS A 661 18.80 -1.14 -21.39
N THR A 662 19.63 -1.20 -20.35
CA THR A 662 20.61 -2.27 -20.16
C THR A 662 20.04 -3.40 -19.31
N TYR A 663 20.06 -4.62 -19.83
CA TYR A 663 19.64 -5.80 -19.07
C TYR A 663 20.61 -6.06 -17.90
N ALA A 664 20.11 -5.95 -16.68
CA ALA A 664 20.86 -6.33 -15.48
C ALA A 664 20.57 -7.81 -15.14
N GLN A 665 21.58 -8.67 -15.22
CA GLN A 665 21.47 -10.05 -14.75
C GLN A 665 22.19 -10.20 -13.40
N GLY A 666 21.42 -10.52 -12.34
CA GLY A 666 21.92 -10.79 -11.01
C GLY A 666 21.87 -9.59 -10.05
N LYS A 667 22.07 -9.88 -8.79
CA LYS A 667 21.89 -8.96 -7.66
C LYS A 667 22.88 -7.78 -7.70
N THR A 668 24.13 -8.08 -7.88
CA THR A 668 25.22 -7.09 -7.93
C THR A 668 25.06 -6.14 -9.12
N ALA A 669 24.70 -6.64 -10.31
CA ALA A 669 24.45 -5.82 -11.49
C ALA A 669 23.27 -4.84 -11.28
N THR A 670 22.23 -5.26 -10.54
CA THR A 670 21.10 -4.39 -10.22
C THR A 670 21.50 -3.29 -9.23
N PHE A 671 22.32 -3.59 -8.22
CA PHE A 671 22.82 -2.58 -7.28
C PHE A 671 23.72 -1.55 -7.98
N GLN A 672 24.65 -2.00 -8.84
CA GLN A 672 25.48 -1.09 -9.63
C GLN A 672 24.66 -0.16 -10.53
N LYS A 673 23.57 -0.69 -11.12
CA LYS A 673 22.66 0.09 -11.94
C LYS A 673 21.90 1.14 -11.11
N VAL A 674 21.42 0.77 -9.92
CA VAL A 674 20.79 1.71 -8.96
C VAL A 674 21.79 2.80 -8.56
N ASP A 675 23.01 2.43 -8.18
CA ASP A 675 24.06 3.39 -7.81
C ASP A 675 24.39 4.35 -8.96
N THR A 676 24.47 3.84 -10.20
CA THR A 676 24.69 4.67 -11.39
C THR A 676 23.58 5.69 -11.58
N CYS A 677 22.31 5.29 -11.43
CA CYS A 677 21.18 6.21 -11.52
C CYS A 677 21.19 7.25 -10.39
N ILE A 678 21.51 6.85 -9.15
CA ILE A 678 21.64 7.78 -8.02
C ILE A 678 22.77 8.78 -8.26
N GLN A 679 23.90 8.34 -8.78
CA GLN A 679 25.03 9.23 -9.12
C GLN A 679 24.67 10.22 -10.23
N ALA A 680 23.98 9.77 -11.28
CA ALA A 680 23.49 10.64 -12.35
C ALA A 680 22.47 11.67 -11.82
N THR A 681 21.52 11.24 -10.98
CA THR A 681 20.57 12.13 -10.31
C THR A 681 21.27 13.15 -9.40
N ARG A 682 22.28 12.73 -8.65
CA ARG A 682 23.10 13.63 -7.82
C ARG A 682 23.80 14.67 -8.69
N GLY A 683 24.41 14.24 -9.79
CA GLY A 683 25.03 15.17 -10.75
C GLY A 683 24.04 16.18 -11.31
N LEU A 684 22.85 15.72 -11.70
CA LEU A 684 21.75 16.54 -12.19
C LEU A 684 21.32 17.57 -11.15
N MET A 685 21.08 17.16 -9.90
CA MET A 685 20.69 18.07 -8.82
C MET A 685 21.79 19.10 -8.48
N THR A 686 23.07 18.71 -8.60
CA THR A 686 24.20 19.63 -8.41
C THR A 686 24.24 20.72 -9.48
N VAL A 687 23.96 20.36 -10.74
CA VAL A 687 23.86 21.34 -11.84
C VAL A 687 22.66 22.26 -11.65
N VAL A 688 21.50 21.72 -11.28
CA VAL A 688 20.29 22.52 -10.97
C VAL A 688 20.57 23.50 -9.85
N LEU A 689 21.21 23.06 -8.77
CA LEU A 689 21.58 23.89 -7.63
C LEU A 689 22.55 25.04 -8.01
N SER A 690 23.44 24.82 -8.97
CA SER A 690 24.34 25.87 -9.47
C SER A 690 23.61 26.85 -10.40
N LEU A 691 22.68 26.38 -11.21
CA LEU A 691 21.92 27.18 -12.16
C LEU A 691 20.89 28.09 -11.51
N LEU A 692 20.16 27.62 -10.49
CA LEU A 692 19.07 28.35 -9.86
C LEU A 692 19.48 29.76 -9.34
N PRO A 693 20.53 29.92 -8.50
CA PRO A 693 20.93 31.25 -8.03
C PRO A 693 21.47 32.12 -9.17
N TYR A 694 22.12 31.52 -10.16
CA TYR A 694 22.66 32.24 -11.31
C TYR A 694 21.51 32.77 -12.19
N CYS A 695 20.53 31.93 -12.53
CA CYS A 695 19.36 32.34 -13.28
C CYS A 695 18.51 33.37 -12.52
N ASN A 696 18.37 33.23 -11.18
CA ASN A 696 17.68 34.21 -10.35
C ASN A 696 18.34 35.60 -10.41
N LYS A 697 19.67 35.63 -10.27
CA LYS A 697 20.46 36.87 -10.40
C LYS A 697 20.26 37.52 -11.76
N LEU A 698 20.31 36.75 -12.83
CA LEU A 698 20.10 37.26 -14.19
C LEU A 698 18.65 37.71 -14.41
N HIS A 699 17.67 36.95 -13.94
CA HIS A 699 16.26 37.31 -14.00
C HIS A 699 16.00 38.69 -13.34
N ARG A 700 16.53 38.91 -12.11
CA ARG A 700 16.44 40.19 -11.42
C ARG A 700 17.14 41.32 -12.15
N LYS A 701 18.33 41.08 -12.71
CA LYS A 701 19.08 42.04 -13.51
C LYS A 701 18.26 42.54 -14.70
N TYR A 702 17.76 41.62 -15.52
CA TYR A 702 17.01 41.97 -16.73
C TYR A 702 15.59 42.51 -16.42
N LYS A 703 14.97 42.13 -15.32
CA LYS A 703 13.72 42.71 -14.84
C LYS A 703 13.92 44.15 -14.37
N SER A 704 15.03 44.44 -13.67
CA SER A 704 15.41 45.79 -13.25
C SER A 704 15.75 46.72 -14.43
N GLU A 705 16.45 46.21 -15.44
CA GLU A 705 16.79 46.94 -16.67
C GLU A 705 15.55 47.28 -17.50
N ARG A 706 14.55 46.38 -17.58
CA ARG A 706 13.26 46.67 -18.22
C ARG A 706 12.41 47.70 -17.45
N SER A 707 12.52 47.74 -16.12
CA SER A 707 11.83 48.76 -15.32
C SER A 707 12.54 50.12 -15.29
N SER A 708 13.83 50.19 -15.63
CA SER A 708 14.60 51.43 -15.71
C SER A 708 14.59 52.11 -17.10
N LEU A 709 14.22 51.40 -18.15
CA LEU A 709 13.91 51.96 -19.47
C LEU A 709 12.49 52.49 -19.42
N GLY A 710 12.41 53.76 -19.06
CA GLY A 710 11.21 54.52 -18.79
C GLY A 710 10.07 54.32 -19.76
N SER A 711 8.89 54.39 -19.15
CA SER A 711 7.61 54.61 -19.75
C SER A 711 7.66 55.58 -20.92
N PRO A 712 7.28 55.22 -22.14
CA PRO A 712 6.77 56.19 -23.09
C PRO A 712 5.28 56.38 -22.80
N GLN A 713 4.96 57.52 -22.22
CA GLN A 713 3.65 58.11 -22.40
C GLN A 713 3.39 58.36 -23.90
N ASP A 714 2.09 58.20 -24.24
CA ASP A 714 1.46 58.56 -25.52
C ASP A 714 1.70 57.63 -26.71
N TRP A 715 0.68 56.83 -26.96
CA TRP A 715 -0.08 56.84 -28.19
C TRP A 715 -1.49 56.29 -27.96
N ARG A 716 -2.41 57.18 -27.81
CA ARG A 716 -3.87 56.95 -27.97
C ARG A 716 -4.18 56.58 -29.42
N GLU A 717 -5.17 55.71 -29.53
CA GLU A 717 -6.08 55.48 -30.65
C GLU A 717 -5.56 54.73 -31.87
N ARG A 718 -5.99 53.47 -31.97
CA ARG A 718 -6.97 53.08 -33.02
C ARG A 718 -7.44 51.65 -32.78
N GLN A 719 -8.69 51.59 -32.45
CA GLN A 719 -9.79 50.74 -32.90
C GLN A 719 -9.48 49.45 -33.70
N ASP A 720 -10.18 48.42 -33.17
CA ASP A 720 -10.93 47.36 -33.84
C ASP A 720 -10.15 46.25 -34.54
N SER A 721 -10.18 45.07 -33.93
CA SER A 721 -11.07 43.99 -34.35
C SER A 721 -10.70 42.68 -33.63
N SER A 722 -11.69 42.23 -32.89
CA SER A 722 -12.07 40.88 -32.51
C SER A 722 -11.31 39.74 -33.20
N VAL A 723 -10.75 38.82 -32.37
CA VAL A 723 -10.97 37.37 -32.39
C VAL A 723 -10.49 36.77 -31.07
N PRO A 724 -11.26 36.01 -30.33
CA PRO A 724 -10.79 35.35 -29.13
C PRO A 724 -10.09 34.04 -29.50
N VAL A 725 -8.82 33.97 -29.17
CA VAL A 725 -8.08 32.70 -29.20
C VAL A 725 -8.47 31.89 -27.96
N LYS A 726 -9.04 30.74 -28.17
CA LYS A 726 -9.30 29.74 -27.16
C LYS A 726 -7.97 29.23 -26.62
N GLU A 727 -7.70 29.45 -25.36
CA GLU A 727 -6.73 28.64 -24.60
C GLU A 727 -7.34 27.27 -24.32
N GLU A 728 -6.86 26.27 -25.02
CA GLU A 728 -7.02 24.87 -24.63
C GLU A 728 -5.93 24.54 -23.59
N ASN A 729 -6.30 24.54 -22.33
CA ASN A 729 -5.49 23.93 -21.28
C ASN A 729 -5.61 22.42 -21.38
N ALA A 730 -4.63 21.81 -22.04
CA ALA A 730 -4.42 20.36 -21.98
C ALA A 730 -3.70 20.02 -20.66
N LEU A 731 -4.46 19.71 -19.62
CA LEU A 731 -3.96 19.03 -18.42
C LEU A 731 -3.85 17.54 -18.70
N ASN A 732 -2.71 17.11 -19.21
CA ASN A 732 -2.32 15.70 -19.19
C ASN A 732 -1.52 15.39 -17.91
N GLY A 733 -2.24 15.10 -16.82
CA GLY A 733 -1.68 14.47 -15.63
C GLY A 733 -1.77 12.96 -15.74
N LYS A 734 -0.70 12.30 -16.18
CA LYS A 734 -0.57 10.84 -16.00
C LYS A 734 -0.19 10.56 -14.56
N ASN A 735 -1.18 10.25 -13.73
CA ASN A 735 -0.97 9.71 -12.40
C ASN A 735 -0.84 8.19 -12.48
N GLY A 736 0.33 7.65 -12.10
CA GLY A 736 0.52 6.23 -11.88
C GLY A 736 -0.24 5.75 -10.62
N PRO A 737 -0.68 4.49 -10.60
CA PRO A 737 -1.53 3.96 -9.55
C PRO A 737 -0.70 3.54 -8.34
N ASN A 738 -0.64 4.31 -7.30
CA ASN A 738 -0.36 3.89 -5.91
C ASN A 738 0.29 5.02 -5.10
N GLY A 739 -0.52 5.87 -4.55
CA GLY A 739 -0.06 6.94 -3.64
C GLY A 739 -1.07 8.06 -3.45
N LEU A 740 -2.31 7.79 -3.74
CA LEU A 740 -3.39 8.76 -3.96
C LEU A 740 -4.19 8.97 -2.69
N GLY A 741 -4.04 8.91 -1.58
CA GLY A 741 -5.02 9.22 -0.55
C GLY A 741 -4.99 10.67 -0.11
N VAL A 742 -3.85 11.22 0.22
CA VAL A 742 -3.80 12.50 0.93
C VAL A 742 -3.57 13.69 -0.01
N ARG A 743 -2.69 13.56 -0.98
CA ARG A 743 -2.41 14.67 -1.92
C ARG A 743 -3.56 14.99 -2.85
N SER A 744 -4.32 13.98 -3.28
CA SER A 744 -5.52 14.20 -4.10
C SER A 744 -6.57 14.99 -3.32
N LEU A 745 -6.77 14.67 -2.03
CA LEU A 745 -7.73 15.37 -1.18
C LEU A 745 -7.31 16.83 -0.89
N GLU A 746 -6.01 17.06 -0.65
CA GLU A 746 -5.46 18.41 -0.45
C GLU A 746 -5.60 19.26 -1.72
N GLN A 747 -5.35 18.73 -2.90
CA GLN A 747 -5.59 19.43 -4.18
C GLN A 747 -7.06 19.75 -4.39
N HIS A 748 -7.97 18.86 -4.02
CA HIS A 748 -9.41 19.12 -4.11
C HIS A 748 -9.86 20.20 -3.13
N MET A 749 -9.26 20.24 -1.94
CA MET A 749 -9.50 21.29 -0.96
C MET A 749 -9.00 22.66 -1.44
N ALA A 750 -7.83 22.69 -2.07
CA ALA A 750 -7.31 23.92 -2.68
C ALA A 750 -8.24 24.48 -3.79
N ASN A 751 -8.82 23.58 -4.60
CA ASN A 751 -9.78 23.95 -5.63
C ASN A 751 -11.12 24.47 -5.07
N ILE A 752 -11.50 24.05 -3.86
CA ILE A 752 -12.71 24.57 -3.20
C ILE A 752 -12.48 26.01 -2.71
N ASN A 753 -11.31 26.32 -2.17
CA ASN A 753 -10.96 27.65 -1.73
C ASN A 753 -10.91 28.67 -2.90
N LEU A 754 -10.61 28.23 -4.13
CA LEU A 754 -10.69 29.02 -5.34
C LEU A 754 -12.13 29.34 -5.79
N LEU A 755 -13.13 28.57 -5.32
CA LEU A 755 -14.54 28.81 -5.63
C LEU A 755 -15.18 29.87 -4.69
N GLU A 756 -14.54 30.18 -3.57
CA GLU A 756 -14.98 31.29 -2.67
C GLU A 756 -14.58 32.68 -3.20
N THR A 757 -13.63 32.74 -4.14
CA THR A 757 -13.09 34.02 -4.68
C THR A 757 -13.66 34.43 -6.04
N ASN A 758 -14.57 33.65 -6.61
CA ASN A 758 -15.34 33.96 -7.82
C ASN A 758 -16.85 33.78 -7.54
#